data_b60f0889499532dd0ab56e5e69452431
#
_entry.id   b60f0889499532dd0ab56e5e69452431
#
_cell.length_a   1.000
_cell.length_b   1.000
_cell.length_c   1.000
_cell.angle_alpha   90.00
_cell.angle_beta   90.00
_cell.angle_gamma   90.00
#
_symmetry.space_group_name_H-M   'P 1'
#
loop_
_entity.id
_entity.type
_entity.pdbx_description
1 polymer ?
#
loop_
_entity_poly.entity_id
_entity_poly.type
_entity_poly.pdbx_seq_one_letter_code
_entity_poly.pdbx_strand_id
1 'polypeptide(L)'
;MVNVQSAECNYKGVIDNIKKWQDKEEFKKLFTEKAHILWEKDLRDMTLNEVYQTIAYMIRDLVSEDWIRTNEIYAEQKVKQVYYFSIEFLIGRLLESNLLGIDMDDICRQGLEDLGWDLNKVIPAERDPGLGNGGLGRLAACFIDSLAALQLPGHGNSIRYQYGLFNQRIVDNQQVELPDNWLVNGYPWEVKKVDKAVYVRFGGNAYMRPDEDGNLECVHEKYSSVRAVPYDVPIIGYHNNTVNTLRLWRAEYSREQLYQELSIGDRRRAFRYKDSVQQISRFLYPDDSNEDGRRLRLMQEYFFVSAGLQSIVRHYKKKYHESIYKFDRYVAIHINDTHPALVIPELMRILMDEEGISWDAAWNITVRTVAYTNHTILPEAMEKWSIPMFKELLPRIYLIVEEINNRWLKEVRSLYPGDESRARDVAVLWDGQVHMAHLAVLGSHSVNGVAEIHSQILKDSTLHQFYTCFPHRFSNKTNGISHRRWLIEANPQLASLIDDTIGDSWRRTPSKLQDLMPFADDPAFQEQLTRVKKDRKEILARYIRDRYDTDVRTDSIFDIQIKRIHLYKRQTLNILHILHLYYLLKDNPKLKITPRTFLFGGKAAAGYGEAKETIRLINVIAHMVNSDRKVNKQMKVLFLENYNVSLGQLLFPAADVSEQISTAGKEASGTGNMKFMMNGAITLGTMDGANVEIHRKVGDENCVIFGLRADEVMNYYIHGGYSSWQMYSDDAAIRRLMDALVDGSIGGDHFGMLYSAFLDRNDEYFVLKDFQPYCQAQQEIAKRYGDHTKWCHSSVVNIAQSGYFSSDRTIQQYADDIWRIKPVKH
;
A
#
# COMPACT_ATOMS: atom_id res chain seq x y z
N MET A 1 -22.59 -32.16 -38.05
CA MET A 1 -21.21 -32.54 -37.74
C MET A 1 -20.31 -31.72 -38.66
N VAL A 2 -19.78 -30.62 -38.14
CA VAL A 2 -18.79 -29.79 -38.86
C VAL A 2 -17.45 -30.19 -38.27
N ASN A 3 -16.59 -30.79 -39.09
CA ASN A 3 -15.22 -31.12 -38.76
C ASN A 3 -14.45 -29.81 -38.44
N VAL A 4 -14.14 -29.59 -37.18
CA VAL A 4 -13.15 -28.61 -36.77
C VAL A 4 -11.79 -29.32 -36.89
N GLN A 5 -11.17 -29.28 -38.08
CA GLN A 5 -9.74 -29.49 -38.18
C GLN A 5 -9.03 -28.40 -37.37
N SER A 6 -8.30 -28.84 -36.37
CA SER A 6 -7.39 -28.02 -35.56
C SER A 6 -6.45 -27.27 -36.55
N ALA A 7 -6.65 -25.96 -36.63
CA ALA A 7 -5.60 -25.11 -37.14
C ALA A 7 -4.44 -25.19 -36.14
N GLU A 8 -3.44 -25.98 -36.40
CA GLU A 8 -2.11 -25.81 -35.82
C GLU A 8 -1.63 -24.43 -36.27
N CYS A 9 -1.98 -23.43 -35.51
CA CYS A 9 -1.45 -22.08 -35.65
C CYS A 9 0.07 -22.21 -35.44
N ASN A 10 0.81 -21.73 -36.37
CA ASN A 10 2.26 -21.90 -36.46
C ASN A 10 2.93 -20.99 -35.41
N TYR A 11 2.88 -21.40 -34.13
CA TYR A 11 3.46 -20.70 -32.99
C TYR A 11 4.98 -20.50 -33.09
N LYS A 12 5.68 -21.27 -33.90
CA LYS A 12 7.12 -21.12 -34.11
C LYS A 12 7.52 -19.75 -34.66
N GLY A 13 6.69 -19.12 -35.52
CA GLY A 13 6.98 -17.81 -36.06
C GLY A 13 6.87 -16.66 -35.06
N VAL A 14 6.06 -16.84 -34.00
CA VAL A 14 5.91 -15.85 -32.92
C VAL A 14 7.09 -15.94 -31.97
N ILE A 15 7.54 -17.17 -31.64
CA ILE A 15 8.71 -17.41 -30.78
C ILE A 15 10.01 -16.88 -31.41
N ASP A 16 10.16 -17.00 -32.71
CA ASP A 16 11.33 -16.44 -33.44
C ASP A 16 11.35 -14.90 -33.41
N ASN A 17 10.21 -14.25 -33.38
CA ASN A 17 10.11 -12.77 -33.26
C ASN A 17 10.45 -12.29 -31.84
N ILE A 18 10.16 -13.04 -30.79
CA ILE A 18 10.49 -12.71 -29.38
C ILE A 18 12.00 -12.73 -29.16
N LYS A 19 12.73 -13.70 -29.73
CA LYS A 19 14.20 -13.78 -29.65
C LYS A 19 14.92 -12.62 -30.37
N LYS A 20 14.31 -12.03 -31.38
CA LYS A 20 14.90 -10.93 -32.18
C LYS A 20 14.95 -9.59 -31.44
N TRP A 21 14.17 -9.43 -30.37
CA TRP A 21 14.09 -8.19 -29.59
C TRP A 21 15.33 -7.93 -28.70
N GLN A 22 16.27 -8.85 -28.66
CA GLN A 22 17.54 -8.72 -27.95
C GLN A 22 18.62 -7.95 -28.72
N ASP A 23 18.33 -7.55 -29.99
CA ASP A 23 19.21 -6.74 -30.82
C ASP A 23 18.66 -5.30 -30.90
N LYS A 24 19.51 -4.32 -30.68
CA LYS A 24 19.23 -2.89 -30.75
C LYS A 24 18.65 -2.47 -32.11
N GLU A 25 19.16 -3.00 -33.21
CA GLU A 25 18.68 -2.66 -34.57
C GLU A 25 17.27 -3.23 -34.80
N GLU A 26 17.02 -4.45 -34.35
CA GLU A 26 15.69 -5.03 -34.46
C GLU A 26 14.69 -4.30 -33.53
N PHE A 27 15.11 -3.86 -32.33
CA PHE A 27 14.29 -3.01 -31.47
C PHE A 27 13.85 -1.74 -32.21
N LYS A 28 14.79 -1.01 -32.83
CA LYS A 28 14.47 0.23 -33.58
C LYS A 28 13.49 -0.03 -34.73
N LYS A 29 13.66 -1.13 -35.47
CA LYS A 29 12.75 -1.52 -36.53
C LYS A 29 11.35 -1.80 -36.00
N LEU A 30 11.23 -2.66 -34.98
CA LEU A 30 9.95 -3.03 -34.36
C LEU A 30 9.26 -1.83 -33.72
N PHE A 31 10.04 -0.96 -33.07
CA PHE A 31 9.50 0.28 -32.49
C PHE A 31 8.91 1.19 -33.59
N THR A 32 9.63 1.37 -34.69
CA THR A 32 9.17 2.20 -35.79
C THR A 32 7.91 1.63 -36.46
N GLU A 33 7.90 0.33 -36.73
CA GLU A 33 6.72 -0.36 -37.25
C GLU A 33 5.51 -0.24 -36.32
N LYS A 34 5.70 -0.48 -35.02
CA LYS A 34 4.64 -0.38 -34.01
C LYS A 34 4.12 1.04 -33.87
N ALA A 35 5.01 2.03 -33.87
CA ALA A 35 4.66 3.44 -33.78
C ALA A 35 3.80 3.88 -34.97
N HIS A 36 4.19 3.51 -36.18
CA HIS A 36 3.42 3.81 -37.40
C HIS A 36 2.01 3.17 -37.36
N ILE A 37 1.90 1.92 -36.88
CA ILE A 37 0.61 1.23 -36.76
C ILE A 37 -0.31 1.90 -35.73
N LEU A 38 0.25 2.34 -34.60
CA LEU A 38 -0.54 2.89 -33.51
C LEU A 38 -0.96 4.35 -33.73
N TRP A 39 -0.08 5.16 -34.37
CA TRP A 39 -0.22 6.60 -34.35
C TRP A 39 -0.38 7.22 -35.76
N GLU A 40 -0.09 6.47 -36.84
CA GLU A 40 -0.13 6.98 -38.24
C GLU A 40 0.68 8.28 -38.42
N LYS A 41 1.83 8.39 -37.73
CA LYS A 41 2.70 9.57 -37.66
C LYS A 41 4.16 9.24 -38.00
N ASP A 42 4.92 10.24 -38.47
CA ASP A 42 6.38 10.19 -38.46
C ASP A 42 6.90 10.20 -36.99
N LEU A 43 8.01 9.49 -36.75
CA LEU A 43 8.60 9.42 -35.41
C LEU A 43 8.92 10.81 -34.82
N ARG A 44 9.29 11.77 -35.68
CA ARG A 44 9.63 13.16 -35.29
C ARG A 44 8.42 13.94 -34.75
N ASP A 45 7.21 13.53 -35.12
CA ASP A 45 5.96 14.19 -34.75
C ASP A 45 5.30 13.55 -33.53
N MET A 46 5.92 12.50 -32.94
CA MET A 46 5.40 11.80 -31.78
C MET A 46 5.62 12.61 -30.50
N THR A 47 4.64 12.53 -29.59
CA THR A 47 4.75 13.03 -28.22
C THR A 47 5.44 12.01 -27.31
N LEU A 48 6.00 12.45 -26.18
CA LEU A 48 6.58 11.56 -25.17
C LEU A 48 5.59 10.48 -24.70
N ASN A 49 4.30 10.81 -24.61
CA ASN A 49 3.27 9.84 -24.22
C ASN A 49 3.05 8.76 -25.31
N GLU A 50 3.10 9.12 -26.59
CA GLU A 50 2.99 8.15 -27.69
C GLU A 50 4.21 7.22 -27.74
N VAL A 51 5.41 7.76 -27.50
CA VAL A 51 6.64 6.95 -27.37
C VAL A 51 6.51 5.98 -26.19
N TYR A 52 6.11 6.46 -25.01
CA TYR A 52 5.85 5.61 -23.83
C TYR A 52 4.87 4.49 -24.16
N GLN A 53 3.70 4.83 -24.75
CA GLN A 53 2.68 3.83 -25.04
C GLN A 53 3.17 2.79 -26.07
N THR A 54 3.94 3.22 -27.07
CA THR A 54 4.51 2.30 -28.05
C THR A 54 5.40 1.25 -27.36
N ILE A 55 6.31 1.68 -26.50
CA ILE A 55 7.18 0.77 -25.73
C ILE A 55 6.35 -0.15 -24.83
N ALA A 56 5.37 0.41 -24.12
CA ALA A 56 4.51 -0.38 -23.24
C ALA A 56 3.71 -1.46 -23.98
N TYR A 57 3.17 -1.14 -25.16
CA TYR A 57 2.51 -2.14 -26.00
C TYR A 57 3.49 -3.19 -26.53
N MET A 58 4.72 -2.81 -26.91
CA MET A 58 5.74 -3.75 -27.34
C MET A 58 6.10 -4.73 -26.22
N ILE A 59 6.34 -4.23 -24.99
CA ILE A 59 6.62 -5.09 -23.82
C ILE A 59 5.44 -6.01 -23.54
N ARG A 60 4.22 -5.49 -23.58
CA ARG A 60 3.02 -6.31 -23.35
C ARG A 60 2.86 -7.42 -24.40
N ASP A 61 3.14 -7.13 -25.65
CA ASP A 61 3.09 -8.12 -26.71
C ASP A 61 4.15 -9.21 -26.47
N LEU A 62 5.37 -8.81 -26.09
CA LEU A 62 6.49 -9.69 -25.74
C LEU A 62 6.12 -10.68 -24.63
N VAL A 63 5.56 -10.20 -23.52
CA VAL A 63 5.25 -11.04 -22.36
C VAL A 63 3.91 -11.79 -22.47
N SER A 64 3.14 -11.56 -23.54
CA SER A 64 1.80 -12.17 -23.69
C SER A 64 1.86 -13.69 -23.77
N GLU A 65 2.86 -14.26 -24.41
CA GLU A 65 3.06 -15.70 -24.53
C GLU A 65 3.43 -16.31 -23.16
N ASP A 66 4.40 -15.71 -22.48
CA ASP A 66 4.78 -16.12 -21.12
C ASP A 66 3.59 -16.04 -20.15
N TRP A 67 2.74 -15.03 -20.31
CA TRP A 67 1.54 -14.86 -19.51
C TRP A 67 0.52 -15.99 -19.73
N ILE A 68 0.31 -16.37 -21.01
CA ILE A 68 -0.53 -17.52 -21.36
C ILE A 68 0.09 -18.81 -20.81
N ARG A 69 1.39 -19.00 -21.07
CA ARG A 69 2.13 -20.22 -20.67
C ARG A 69 2.17 -20.40 -19.17
N THR A 70 2.37 -19.31 -18.39
CA THR A 70 2.29 -19.33 -16.93
C THR A 70 0.95 -19.90 -16.44
N ASN A 71 -0.17 -19.41 -17.00
CA ASN A 71 -1.50 -19.89 -16.61
C ASN A 71 -1.77 -21.34 -17.04
N GLU A 72 -1.22 -21.77 -18.17
CA GLU A 72 -1.33 -23.15 -18.66
C GLU A 72 -0.55 -24.10 -17.73
N ILE A 73 0.69 -23.79 -17.41
CA ILE A 73 1.52 -24.60 -16.50
C ILE A 73 0.85 -24.75 -15.14
N TYR A 74 0.29 -23.66 -14.58
CA TYR A 74 -0.42 -23.71 -13.31
C TYR A 74 -1.63 -24.67 -13.36
N ALA A 75 -2.35 -24.69 -14.47
CA ALA A 75 -3.48 -25.59 -14.68
C ALA A 75 -3.03 -27.03 -14.94
N GLU A 76 -2.05 -27.25 -15.82
CA GLU A 76 -1.51 -28.56 -16.18
C GLU A 76 -0.92 -29.30 -14.97
N GLN A 77 -0.14 -28.61 -14.16
CA GLN A 77 0.47 -29.14 -12.96
C GLN A 77 -0.46 -29.16 -11.76
N LYS A 78 -1.70 -28.63 -11.91
CA LYS A 78 -2.69 -28.50 -10.82
C LYS A 78 -2.07 -27.89 -9.55
N VAL A 79 -1.26 -26.84 -9.69
CA VAL A 79 -0.60 -26.20 -8.55
C VAL A 79 -1.59 -25.38 -7.72
N LYS A 80 -1.36 -25.32 -6.42
CA LYS A 80 -2.12 -24.44 -5.54
C LYS A 80 -1.76 -22.98 -5.86
N GLN A 81 -2.77 -22.15 -6.10
CA GLN A 81 -2.60 -20.71 -6.40
C GLN A 81 -3.10 -19.85 -5.25
N VAL A 82 -2.38 -18.75 -4.95
CA VAL A 82 -2.83 -17.75 -3.98
C VAL A 82 -3.45 -16.56 -4.69
N TYR A 83 -4.58 -16.08 -4.16
CA TYR A 83 -5.28 -14.87 -4.58
C TYR A 83 -5.23 -13.86 -3.45
N TYR A 84 -4.46 -12.78 -3.66
CA TYR A 84 -4.25 -11.73 -2.69
C TYR A 84 -5.30 -10.62 -2.90
N PHE A 85 -6.25 -10.54 -1.98
CA PHE A 85 -7.33 -9.55 -2.01
C PHE A 85 -6.94 -8.31 -1.24
N SER A 86 -6.91 -7.17 -1.90
CA SER A 86 -6.65 -5.87 -1.28
C SER A 86 -7.51 -4.80 -1.93
N ILE A 87 -8.04 -3.87 -1.14
CA ILE A 87 -8.83 -2.75 -1.66
C ILE A 87 -7.97 -1.76 -2.45
N GLU A 88 -6.65 -1.81 -2.26
CA GLU A 88 -5.69 -0.95 -2.95
C GLU A 88 -4.44 -1.72 -3.40
N PHE A 89 -3.91 -1.32 -4.57
CA PHE A 89 -2.62 -1.74 -5.10
C PHE A 89 -1.88 -0.52 -5.65
N LEU A 90 -0.96 0.03 -4.88
CA LEU A 90 -0.17 1.20 -5.26
C LEU A 90 1.04 0.77 -6.11
N ILE A 91 0.76 0.38 -7.36
CA ILE A 91 1.74 -0.25 -8.25
C ILE A 91 2.81 0.74 -8.76
N GLY A 92 2.48 2.03 -8.88
CA GLY A 92 3.37 3.02 -9.50
C GLY A 92 3.52 2.81 -11.00
N ARG A 93 4.48 3.48 -11.61
CA ARG A 93 4.84 3.29 -13.02
C ARG A 93 5.37 1.87 -13.24
N LEU A 94 5.07 1.28 -14.39
CA LEU A 94 5.47 -0.08 -14.74
C LEU A 94 6.53 -0.15 -15.84
N LEU A 95 6.73 0.93 -16.62
CA LEU A 95 7.66 0.91 -17.74
C LEU A 95 9.07 0.48 -17.32
N GLU A 96 9.64 1.18 -16.35
CA GLU A 96 11.00 0.93 -15.86
C GLU A 96 11.12 -0.46 -15.20
N SER A 97 10.15 -0.80 -14.31
CA SER A 97 10.11 -2.12 -13.67
C SER A 97 10.00 -3.26 -14.66
N ASN A 98 9.19 -3.09 -15.70
CA ASN A 98 8.98 -4.14 -16.70
C ASN A 98 10.22 -4.28 -17.60
N LEU A 99 10.86 -3.18 -18.02
CA LEU A 99 12.14 -3.22 -18.74
C LEU A 99 13.21 -3.94 -17.91
N LEU A 100 13.32 -3.59 -16.65
CA LEU A 100 14.24 -4.25 -15.70
C LEU A 100 13.91 -5.75 -15.54
N GLY A 101 12.62 -6.08 -15.45
CA GLY A 101 12.15 -7.47 -15.27
C GLY A 101 12.53 -8.38 -16.44
N ILE A 102 12.45 -7.87 -17.67
CA ILE A 102 12.77 -8.61 -18.91
C ILE A 102 14.21 -8.42 -19.39
N ASP A 103 15.06 -7.67 -18.65
CA ASP A 103 16.47 -7.40 -18.99
C ASP A 103 16.64 -6.64 -20.33
N MET A 104 15.84 -5.60 -20.54
CA MET A 104 15.76 -4.86 -21.82
C MET A 104 16.04 -3.36 -21.67
N ASP A 105 16.41 -2.87 -20.47
CA ASP A 105 16.58 -1.44 -20.22
C ASP A 105 17.66 -0.84 -21.11
N ASP A 106 18.83 -1.46 -21.17
CA ASP A 106 19.97 -0.96 -21.95
C ASP A 106 19.67 -0.92 -23.46
N ILE A 107 19.04 -1.98 -23.98
CA ILE A 107 18.69 -2.07 -25.42
C ILE A 107 17.65 -1.01 -25.76
N CYS A 108 16.62 -0.83 -24.93
CA CYS A 108 15.60 0.17 -25.10
C CYS A 108 16.20 1.58 -25.05
N ARG A 109 17.06 1.85 -24.07
CA ARG A 109 17.74 3.15 -23.91
C ARG A 109 18.57 3.52 -25.13
N GLN A 110 19.47 2.64 -25.55
CA GLN A 110 20.33 2.87 -26.72
C GLN A 110 19.53 2.97 -28.02
N GLY A 111 18.52 2.12 -28.20
CA GLY A 111 17.69 2.15 -29.40
C GLY A 111 16.86 3.43 -29.51
N LEU A 112 16.31 3.92 -28.38
CA LEU A 112 15.60 5.20 -28.35
C LEU A 112 16.53 6.40 -28.59
N GLU A 113 17.74 6.37 -28.01
CA GLU A 113 18.74 7.44 -28.21
C GLU A 113 19.12 7.56 -29.69
N ASP A 114 19.35 6.44 -30.39
CA ASP A 114 19.59 6.42 -31.84
C ASP A 114 18.41 6.99 -32.67
N LEU A 115 17.17 6.84 -32.14
CA LEU A 115 15.96 7.41 -32.76
C LEU A 115 15.69 8.86 -32.31
N GLY A 116 16.55 9.45 -31.46
CA GLY A 116 16.46 10.83 -31.00
C GLY A 116 15.61 11.03 -29.74
N TRP A 117 15.32 9.97 -29.01
CA TRP A 117 14.54 10.01 -27.77
C TRP A 117 15.38 9.67 -26.53
N ASP A 118 15.17 10.40 -25.43
CA ASP A 118 15.78 10.13 -24.14
C ASP A 118 14.78 9.36 -23.25
N LEU A 119 15.08 8.11 -22.91
CA LEU A 119 14.23 7.26 -22.07
C LEU A 119 13.93 7.93 -20.72
N ASN A 120 14.86 8.71 -20.15
CA ASN A 120 14.64 9.43 -18.88
C ASN A 120 13.55 10.52 -19.01
N LYS A 121 13.28 11.02 -20.20
CA LYS A 121 12.18 11.93 -20.51
C LYS A 121 10.89 11.20 -20.85
N VAL A 122 10.98 9.98 -21.35
CA VAL A 122 9.83 9.13 -21.70
C VAL A 122 9.19 8.53 -20.46
N ILE A 123 9.98 8.00 -19.49
CA ILE A 123 9.48 7.40 -18.24
C ILE A 123 8.47 8.30 -17.50
N PRO A 124 8.70 9.61 -17.32
CA PRO A 124 7.74 10.50 -16.68
C PRO A 124 6.43 10.72 -17.44
N ALA A 125 6.33 10.33 -18.70
CA ALA A 125 5.07 10.39 -19.46
C ALA A 125 4.05 9.34 -19.00
N GLU A 126 4.52 8.23 -18.38
CA GLU A 126 3.66 7.31 -17.67
C GLU A 126 3.16 7.96 -16.36
N ARG A 127 1.84 7.96 -16.16
CA ARG A 127 1.24 8.44 -14.91
C ARG A 127 1.21 7.33 -13.86
N ASP A 128 1.46 7.69 -12.60
CA ASP A 128 1.24 6.76 -11.47
C ASP A 128 -0.26 6.45 -11.38
N PRO A 129 -0.69 5.18 -11.44
CA PRO A 129 -2.10 4.85 -11.23
C PRO A 129 -2.52 5.15 -9.78
N GLY A 130 -3.62 5.88 -9.61
CA GLY A 130 -4.15 6.24 -8.30
C GLY A 130 -4.83 5.08 -7.56
N LEU A 131 -4.34 3.85 -7.72
CA LEU A 131 -4.95 2.62 -7.20
C LEU A 131 -4.60 2.30 -5.75
N GLY A 132 -3.97 3.23 -5.04
CA GLY A 132 -3.62 3.08 -3.63
C GLY A 132 -3.28 4.41 -2.96
N ASN A 133 -3.20 4.40 -1.62
CA ASN A 133 -2.93 5.59 -0.82
C ASN A 133 -1.51 5.58 -0.23
N GLY A 134 -1.14 4.48 0.47
CA GLY A 134 0.07 4.47 1.29
C GLY A 134 0.64 3.06 1.50
N GLY A 135 1.01 2.76 2.76
CA GLY A 135 1.70 1.54 3.14
C GLY A 135 0.98 0.25 2.74
N LEU A 136 -0.34 0.19 2.96
CA LEU A 136 -1.16 -0.99 2.65
C LEU A 136 -1.10 -1.34 1.16
N GLY A 137 -1.42 -0.37 0.29
CA GLY A 137 -1.45 -0.57 -1.16
C GLY A 137 -0.07 -0.78 -1.76
N ARG A 138 0.96 -0.11 -1.23
CA ARG A 138 2.32 -0.35 -1.71
C ARG A 138 2.85 -1.72 -1.25
N LEU A 139 2.49 -2.18 -0.07
CA LEU A 139 2.82 -3.53 0.38
C LEU A 139 2.22 -4.59 -0.56
N ALA A 140 0.93 -4.47 -0.88
CA ALA A 140 0.28 -5.35 -1.84
C ALA A 140 1.00 -5.38 -3.20
N ALA A 141 1.43 -4.21 -3.70
CA ALA A 141 2.21 -4.11 -4.93
C ALA A 141 3.60 -4.78 -4.82
N CYS A 142 4.32 -4.61 -3.69
CA CYS A 142 5.58 -5.30 -3.45
C CYS A 142 5.39 -6.82 -3.35
N PHE A 143 4.29 -7.26 -2.78
CA PHE A 143 4.02 -8.70 -2.60
C PHE A 143 3.73 -9.41 -3.92
N ILE A 144 2.94 -8.81 -4.83
CA ILE A 144 2.71 -9.41 -6.14
C ILE A 144 3.96 -9.39 -7.02
N ASP A 145 4.82 -8.36 -6.89
CA ASP A 145 6.15 -8.33 -7.52
C ASP A 145 7.02 -9.49 -7.01
N SER A 146 7.10 -9.68 -5.69
CA SER A 146 7.87 -10.78 -5.10
C SER A 146 7.31 -12.17 -5.45
N LEU A 147 5.97 -12.32 -5.53
CA LEU A 147 5.36 -13.58 -6.00
C LEU A 147 5.84 -13.94 -7.40
N ALA A 148 5.85 -12.99 -8.33
CA ALA A 148 6.32 -13.22 -9.68
C ALA A 148 7.85 -13.46 -9.73
N ALA A 149 8.63 -12.66 -9.00
CA ALA A 149 10.09 -12.79 -8.95
C ALA A 149 10.56 -14.14 -8.37
N LEU A 150 9.82 -14.68 -7.39
CA LEU A 150 10.08 -15.97 -6.77
C LEU A 150 9.42 -17.15 -7.52
N GLN A 151 8.82 -16.91 -8.68
CA GLN A 151 8.10 -17.92 -9.48
C GLN A 151 6.95 -18.59 -8.72
N LEU A 152 6.34 -17.90 -7.76
CA LEU A 152 5.23 -18.40 -6.97
C LEU A 152 3.89 -18.14 -7.67
N PRO A 153 2.96 -19.11 -7.69
CA PRO A 153 1.65 -18.98 -8.33
C PRO A 153 0.73 -18.07 -7.50
N GLY A 154 0.72 -16.78 -7.84
CA GLY A 154 -0.02 -15.79 -7.06
C GLY A 154 -0.56 -14.62 -7.87
N HIS A 155 -1.79 -14.19 -7.54
CA HIS A 155 -2.53 -13.17 -8.27
C HIS A 155 -3.08 -12.10 -7.33
N GLY A 156 -3.12 -10.85 -7.79
CA GLY A 156 -3.79 -9.75 -7.08
C GLY A 156 -5.25 -9.59 -7.50
N ASN A 157 -6.10 -9.13 -6.58
CA ASN A 157 -7.51 -8.88 -6.85
C ASN A 157 -7.95 -7.57 -6.15
N SER A 158 -8.48 -6.61 -6.93
CA SER A 158 -8.88 -5.27 -6.45
C SER A 158 -9.89 -4.60 -7.37
N ILE A 159 -10.16 -3.31 -7.10
CA ILE A 159 -11.04 -2.46 -7.93
C ILE A 159 -10.19 -1.63 -8.90
N ARG A 160 -10.69 -1.49 -10.14
CA ARG A 160 -10.16 -0.55 -11.13
C ARG A 160 -10.81 0.82 -10.94
N TYR A 161 -10.25 1.61 -10.04
CA TYR A 161 -10.76 2.95 -9.78
C TYR A 161 -10.55 3.87 -11.00
N GLN A 162 -11.57 4.65 -11.35
CA GLN A 162 -11.49 5.58 -12.47
C GLN A 162 -10.58 6.77 -12.16
N TYR A 163 -10.69 7.32 -10.95
CA TYR A 163 -9.92 8.46 -10.47
C TYR A 163 -9.00 8.11 -9.29
N GLY A 164 -9.16 6.89 -8.73
CA GLY A 164 -8.32 6.42 -7.61
C GLY A 164 -8.41 7.30 -6.38
N LEU A 165 -7.27 7.42 -5.68
CA LEU A 165 -7.12 8.42 -4.65
C LEU A 165 -6.91 9.79 -5.31
N PHE A 166 -7.44 10.83 -4.69
CA PHE A 166 -7.39 12.21 -5.22
C PHE A 166 -5.95 12.68 -5.52
N ASN A 167 -5.83 13.59 -6.50
CA ASN A 167 -4.64 14.38 -6.74
C ASN A 167 -4.64 15.53 -5.72
N GLN A 168 -3.58 15.61 -4.89
CA GLN A 168 -3.44 16.65 -3.88
C GLN A 168 -2.82 17.91 -4.47
N ARG A 169 -3.45 19.05 -4.24
CA ARG A 169 -2.91 20.38 -4.48
C ARG A 169 -2.85 21.17 -3.19
N ILE A 170 -1.87 22.04 -3.09
CA ILE A 170 -1.79 23.01 -2.00
C ILE A 170 -2.20 24.37 -2.57
N VAL A 171 -3.32 24.88 -2.07
CA VAL A 171 -3.86 26.21 -2.45
C VAL A 171 -4.09 26.99 -1.15
N ASP A 172 -3.55 28.20 -1.07
CA ASP A 172 -3.61 29.03 0.14
C ASP A 172 -3.17 28.27 1.41
N ASN A 173 -2.05 27.54 1.29
CA ASN A 173 -1.48 26.66 2.31
C ASN A 173 -2.33 25.43 2.71
N GLN A 174 -3.48 25.20 2.08
CA GLN A 174 -4.41 24.12 2.41
C GLN A 174 -4.42 23.02 1.36
N GLN A 175 -4.68 21.78 1.80
CA GLN A 175 -4.91 20.66 0.90
C GLN A 175 -6.24 20.82 0.17
N VAL A 176 -6.18 20.70 -1.14
CA VAL A 176 -7.35 20.60 -2.03
C VAL A 176 -7.28 19.25 -2.76
N GLU A 177 -8.41 18.54 -2.77
CA GLU A 177 -8.55 17.23 -3.40
C GLU A 177 -9.15 17.37 -4.80
N LEU A 178 -8.40 16.97 -5.83
CA LEU A 178 -8.85 16.96 -7.21
C LEU A 178 -8.94 15.50 -7.72
N PRO A 179 -9.87 15.19 -8.64
CA PRO A 179 -9.89 13.88 -9.28
C PRO A 179 -8.54 13.57 -9.96
N ASP A 180 -7.96 12.41 -9.69
CA ASP A 180 -6.75 11.96 -10.38
C ASP A 180 -7.12 11.23 -11.68
N ASN A 181 -7.07 11.96 -12.79
CA ASN A 181 -7.42 11.42 -14.11
C ASN A 181 -6.24 10.65 -14.72
N TRP A 182 -5.78 9.59 -14.06
CA TRP A 182 -4.65 8.77 -14.51
C TRP A 182 -4.92 8.01 -15.81
N LEU A 183 -6.19 7.81 -16.17
CA LEU A 183 -6.64 7.10 -17.37
C LEU A 183 -6.87 8.01 -18.60
N VAL A 184 -6.54 9.30 -18.52
CA VAL A 184 -6.84 10.28 -19.58
C VAL A 184 -6.29 9.88 -20.96
N ASN A 185 -5.13 9.22 -20.98
CA ASN A 185 -4.49 8.75 -22.22
C ASN A 185 -4.64 7.22 -22.42
N GLY A 186 -5.54 6.57 -21.65
CA GLY A 186 -5.61 5.11 -21.57
C GLY A 186 -4.51 4.53 -20.67
N TYR A 187 -4.49 3.20 -20.54
CA TYR A 187 -3.49 2.47 -19.77
C TYR A 187 -3.03 1.22 -20.54
N PRO A 188 -1.89 1.28 -21.21
CA PRO A 188 -1.47 0.23 -22.17
C PRO A 188 -1.20 -1.13 -21.52
N TRP A 189 -0.95 -1.17 -20.21
CA TRP A 189 -0.66 -2.41 -19.49
C TRP A 189 -1.86 -3.32 -19.26
N GLU A 190 -3.09 -2.78 -19.23
CA GLU A 190 -4.28 -3.57 -18.92
C GLU A 190 -4.91 -4.21 -20.15
N VAL A 191 -5.53 -5.38 -19.94
CA VAL A 191 -6.32 -6.10 -20.95
C VAL A 191 -7.75 -6.31 -20.44
N LYS A 192 -8.73 -5.67 -21.08
CA LYS A 192 -10.16 -5.84 -20.75
C LYS A 192 -10.64 -7.26 -21.14
N LYS A 193 -11.21 -8.01 -20.19
CA LYS A 193 -11.72 -9.38 -20.37
C LYS A 193 -13.25 -9.41 -20.26
N VAL A 194 -13.95 -8.96 -21.32
CA VAL A 194 -15.42 -8.83 -21.33
C VAL A 194 -16.13 -10.19 -21.17
N ASP A 195 -15.54 -11.25 -21.72
CA ASP A 195 -16.01 -12.63 -21.63
C ASP A 195 -15.94 -13.25 -20.22
N LYS A 196 -15.15 -12.61 -19.34
CA LYS A 196 -14.96 -13.03 -17.94
C LYS A 196 -15.78 -12.21 -16.95
N ALA A 197 -16.66 -11.34 -17.43
CA ALA A 197 -17.53 -10.55 -16.57
C ALA A 197 -18.45 -11.43 -15.71
N VAL A 198 -18.78 -10.93 -14.53
CA VAL A 198 -19.73 -11.57 -13.59
C VAL A 198 -20.72 -10.52 -13.08
N TYR A 199 -21.75 -10.97 -12.37
CA TYR A 199 -22.76 -10.08 -11.79
C TYR A 199 -22.73 -10.16 -10.27
N VAL A 200 -22.69 -8.99 -9.62
CA VAL A 200 -22.75 -8.84 -8.17
C VAL A 200 -24.11 -8.27 -7.79
N ARG A 201 -24.75 -8.85 -6.77
CA ARG A 201 -26.11 -8.53 -6.35
C ARG A 201 -26.10 -7.69 -5.08
N PHE A 202 -26.91 -6.62 -5.06
CA PHE A 202 -27.06 -5.72 -3.91
C PHE A 202 -28.55 -5.53 -3.57
N GLY A 203 -28.84 -5.43 -2.27
CA GLY A 203 -30.20 -5.18 -1.77
C GLY A 203 -31.16 -6.31 -2.05
N GLY A 204 -32.45 -5.99 -2.11
CA GLY A 204 -33.53 -6.95 -2.26
C GLY A 204 -33.89 -7.66 -0.96
N ASN A 205 -34.56 -8.80 -1.09
CA ASN A 205 -35.00 -9.62 0.04
C ASN A 205 -34.34 -11.00 -0.04
N ALA A 206 -33.80 -11.47 1.08
CA ALA A 206 -33.29 -12.84 1.18
C ALA A 206 -33.98 -13.56 2.35
N TYR A 207 -34.45 -14.78 2.11
CA TYR A 207 -35.08 -15.63 3.11
C TYR A 207 -34.88 -17.09 2.80
N MET A 208 -34.98 -17.93 3.84
CA MET A 208 -34.89 -19.38 3.70
C MET A 208 -36.29 -19.99 3.49
N ARG A 209 -36.42 -20.92 2.55
CA ARG A 209 -37.64 -21.71 2.36
C ARG A 209 -37.30 -23.16 2.10
N PRO A 210 -38.22 -24.14 2.38
CA PRO A 210 -38.04 -25.51 1.95
C PRO A 210 -38.12 -25.61 0.41
N ASP A 211 -37.23 -26.40 -0.19
CA ASP A 211 -37.32 -26.82 -1.57
C ASP A 211 -38.34 -28.00 -1.73
N GLU A 212 -38.46 -28.56 -2.94
CA GLU A 212 -39.39 -29.68 -3.23
C GLU A 212 -39.04 -30.95 -2.44
N ASP A 213 -37.79 -31.14 -2.04
CA ASP A 213 -37.28 -32.25 -1.26
C ASP A 213 -37.28 -32.00 0.26
N GLY A 214 -37.71 -30.82 0.68
CA GLY A 214 -37.74 -30.37 2.09
C GLY A 214 -36.42 -29.83 2.62
N ASN A 215 -35.39 -29.68 1.81
CA ASN A 215 -34.15 -28.99 2.22
C ASN A 215 -34.36 -27.47 2.21
N LEU A 216 -33.61 -26.77 3.08
CA LEU A 216 -33.65 -25.30 3.12
C LEU A 216 -32.81 -24.72 1.98
N GLU A 217 -33.47 -24.00 1.07
CA GLU A 217 -32.84 -23.16 0.05
C GLU A 217 -32.97 -21.66 0.38
N CYS A 218 -32.02 -20.87 -0.06
CA CYS A 218 -32.11 -19.42 0.06
C CYS A 218 -32.72 -18.80 -1.21
N VAL A 219 -33.81 -18.06 -1.01
CA VAL A 219 -34.39 -17.20 -2.06
C VAL A 219 -33.87 -15.79 -1.90
N HIS A 220 -33.24 -15.26 -2.96
CA HIS A 220 -32.82 -13.86 -3.03
C HIS A 220 -33.49 -13.21 -4.23
N GLU A 221 -34.37 -12.25 -3.98
CA GLU A 221 -35.20 -11.60 -4.99
C GLU A 221 -35.18 -10.07 -4.89
N LYS A 222 -35.63 -9.39 -5.96
CA LYS A 222 -35.69 -7.91 -6.03
C LYS A 222 -34.37 -7.20 -5.81
N TYR A 223 -33.26 -7.85 -6.06
CA TYR A 223 -31.91 -7.28 -5.98
C TYR A 223 -31.57 -6.38 -7.18
N SER A 224 -30.65 -5.47 -7.00
CA SER A 224 -29.97 -4.76 -8.08
C SER A 224 -28.71 -5.50 -8.51
N SER A 225 -28.48 -5.63 -9.82
CA SER A 225 -27.30 -6.29 -10.38
C SER A 225 -26.27 -5.28 -10.88
N VAL A 226 -25.02 -5.46 -10.47
CA VAL A 226 -23.88 -4.72 -11.01
C VAL A 226 -23.01 -5.68 -11.82
N ARG A 227 -22.75 -5.31 -13.08
CA ARG A 227 -21.83 -6.07 -13.93
C ARG A 227 -20.40 -5.73 -13.56
N ALA A 228 -19.63 -6.69 -13.08
CA ALA A 228 -18.22 -6.57 -12.78
C ALA A 228 -17.41 -7.05 -13.98
N VAL A 229 -16.63 -6.15 -14.60
CA VAL A 229 -15.80 -6.44 -15.77
C VAL A 229 -14.33 -6.39 -15.37
N PRO A 230 -13.57 -7.49 -15.55
CA PRO A 230 -12.17 -7.53 -15.16
C PRO A 230 -11.25 -6.91 -16.21
N TYR A 231 -10.26 -6.21 -15.72
CA TYR A 231 -9.09 -5.70 -16.43
C TYR A 231 -7.86 -6.35 -15.82
N ASP A 232 -7.13 -7.12 -16.62
CA ASP A 232 -5.95 -7.86 -16.17
C ASP A 232 -4.69 -7.11 -16.53
N VAL A 233 -3.80 -6.92 -15.53
CA VAL A 233 -2.47 -6.30 -15.69
C VAL A 233 -1.42 -7.39 -15.47
N PRO A 234 -0.44 -7.57 -16.39
CA PRO A 234 0.63 -8.54 -16.21
C PRO A 234 1.60 -8.08 -15.12
N ILE A 235 1.98 -8.99 -14.25
CA ILE A 235 3.01 -8.82 -13.23
C ILE A 235 4.18 -9.72 -13.59
N ILE A 236 5.22 -9.08 -14.10
CA ILE A 236 6.38 -9.75 -14.73
C ILE A 236 7.38 -10.13 -13.64
N GLY A 237 7.84 -11.37 -13.66
CA GLY A 237 8.89 -11.85 -12.78
C GLY A 237 10.27 -11.33 -13.17
N TYR A 238 11.11 -11.06 -12.18
CA TYR A 238 12.45 -10.53 -12.39
C TYR A 238 13.39 -11.59 -12.98
N HIS A 239 13.84 -11.37 -14.22
CA HIS A 239 14.71 -12.26 -14.99
C HIS A 239 14.22 -13.72 -15.00
N ASN A 240 12.93 -13.92 -15.14
CA ASN A 240 12.30 -15.22 -15.31
C ASN A 240 11.02 -15.10 -16.16
N ASN A 241 10.46 -16.22 -16.61
CA ASN A 241 9.33 -16.24 -17.54
C ASN A 241 7.96 -16.29 -16.82
N THR A 242 7.93 -16.09 -15.51
CA THR A 242 6.66 -16.05 -14.76
C THR A 242 5.97 -14.73 -14.99
N VAL A 243 4.71 -14.77 -15.44
CA VAL A 243 3.85 -13.59 -15.55
C VAL A 243 2.54 -13.87 -14.81
N ASN A 244 2.45 -13.32 -13.60
CA ASN A 244 1.26 -13.38 -12.77
C ASN A 244 0.23 -12.29 -13.19
N THR A 245 -0.94 -12.27 -12.57
CA THR A 245 -2.02 -11.36 -12.94
C THR A 245 -2.45 -10.49 -11.77
N LEU A 246 -2.51 -9.18 -11.95
CA LEU A 246 -3.30 -8.29 -11.13
C LEU A 246 -4.65 -8.06 -11.82
N ARG A 247 -5.74 -8.57 -11.22
CA ARG A 247 -7.09 -8.40 -11.74
C ARG A 247 -7.79 -7.25 -11.06
N LEU A 248 -8.21 -6.27 -11.87
CA LEU A 248 -8.88 -5.07 -11.43
C LEU A 248 -10.33 -5.06 -11.94
N TRP A 249 -11.29 -4.92 -11.04
CA TRP A 249 -12.71 -4.97 -11.37
C TRP A 249 -13.31 -3.58 -11.58
N ARG A 250 -13.97 -3.38 -12.74
CA ARG A 250 -14.75 -2.19 -13.02
C ARG A 250 -16.23 -2.47 -12.90
N ALA A 251 -16.95 -1.60 -12.20
CA ALA A 251 -18.41 -1.66 -12.12
C ALA A 251 -19.04 -1.04 -13.39
N GLU A 252 -19.82 -1.83 -14.09
CA GLU A 252 -20.62 -1.43 -15.24
C GLU A 252 -22.10 -1.76 -14.96
N TYR A 253 -23.02 -0.93 -15.48
CA TYR A 253 -24.45 -1.21 -15.35
C TYR A 253 -24.87 -2.46 -16.14
N SER A 254 -25.83 -3.23 -15.60
CA SER A 254 -26.49 -4.31 -16.34
C SER A 254 -27.39 -3.70 -17.41
N ARG A 255 -27.21 -4.12 -18.67
CA ARG A 255 -28.07 -3.66 -19.76
C ARG A 255 -29.52 -4.08 -19.55
N GLU A 256 -29.75 -5.30 -19.07
CA GLU A 256 -31.08 -5.82 -18.79
C GLU A 256 -31.80 -4.98 -17.73
N GLN A 257 -31.14 -4.69 -16.62
CA GLN A 257 -31.72 -3.85 -15.58
C GLN A 257 -31.94 -2.41 -16.04
N LEU A 258 -31.01 -1.83 -16.81
CA LEU A 258 -31.19 -0.53 -17.39
C LEU A 258 -32.39 -0.47 -18.34
N TYR A 259 -32.61 -1.50 -19.17
CA TYR A 259 -33.80 -1.59 -20.02
C TYR A 259 -35.10 -1.74 -19.22
N GLN A 260 -35.08 -2.54 -18.13
CA GLN A 260 -36.24 -2.64 -17.24
C GLN A 260 -36.59 -1.27 -16.64
N GLU A 261 -35.63 -0.52 -16.11
CA GLU A 261 -35.85 0.82 -15.56
C GLU A 261 -36.36 1.81 -16.64
N LEU A 262 -35.87 1.72 -17.86
CA LEU A 262 -36.33 2.55 -18.98
C LEU A 262 -37.73 2.16 -19.46
N SER A 263 -38.09 0.87 -19.43
CA SER A 263 -39.41 0.37 -19.88
C SER A 263 -40.55 0.81 -18.97
N ILE A 264 -40.27 1.10 -17.69
CA ILE A 264 -41.22 1.67 -16.73
C ILE A 264 -41.49 3.16 -17.01
N GLY A 265 -40.76 3.78 -17.95
CA GLY A 265 -40.92 5.19 -18.34
C GLY A 265 -40.20 6.18 -17.42
N ASP A 266 -39.57 5.75 -16.34
CA ASP A 266 -38.81 6.61 -15.43
C ASP A 266 -37.34 6.73 -15.82
N ARG A 267 -37.05 7.64 -16.77
CA ARG A 267 -35.66 7.94 -17.18
C ARG A 267 -34.76 8.38 -16.01
N ARG A 268 -35.33 9.09 -15.01
CA ARG A 268 -34.57 9.58 -13.86
C ARG A 268 -34.09 8.40 -13.00
N ARG A 269 -34.90 7.38 -12.83
CA ARG A 269 -34.55 6.16 -12.09
C ARG A 269 -33.46 5.39 -12.81
N ALA A 270 -33.55 5.24 -14.13
CA ALA A 270 -32.53 4.59 -14.95
C ALA A 270 -31.17 5.32 -14.86
N PHE A 271 -31.17 6.67 -14.90
CA PHE A 271 -29.95 7.46 -14.74
C PHE A 271 -29.37 7.36 -13.32
N ARG A 272 -30.19 7.39 -12.26
CA ARG A 272 -29.74 7.17 -10.88
C ARG A 272 -29.09 5.80 -10.71
N TYR A 273 -29.72 4.74 -11.22
CA TYR A 273 -29.12 3.40 -11.23
C TYR A 273 -27.76 3.40 -11.92
N LYS A 274 -27.66 3.96 -13.12
CA LYS A 274 -26.40 4.03 -13.86
C LYS A 274 -25.32 4.76 -13.06
N ASP A 275 -25.63 5.90 -12.47
CA ASP A 275 -24.68 6.70 -11.70
C ASP A 275 -24.26 5.97 -10.41
N SER A 276 -25.19 5.40 -9.66
CA SER A 276 -24.89 4.64 -8.43
C SER A 276 -23.96 3.45 -8.69
N VAL A 277 -24.16 2.73 -9.80
CA VAL A 277 -23.26 1.64 -10.21
C VAL A 277 -21.86 2.16 -10.54
N GLN A 278 -21.76 3.24 -11.30
CA GLN A 278 -20.46 3.80 -11.69
C GLN A 278 -19.67 4.32 -10.49
N GLN A 279 -20.33 4.79 -9.45
CA GLN A 279 -19.69 5.29 -8.24
C GLN A 279 -18.87 4.20 -7.51
N ILE A 280 -19.27 2.92 -7.60
CA ILE A 280 -18.55 1.80 -6.95
C ILE A 280 -17.08 1.74 -7.34
N SER A 281 -16.75 2.02 -8.60
CA SER A 281 -15.37 2.00 -9.09
C SER A 281 -14.85 3.40 -9.49
N ARG A 282 -15.39 4.48 -8.91
CA ARG A 282 -15.00 5.84 -9.26
C ARG A 282 -13.82 6.33 -8.44
N PHE A 283 -13.91 6.29 -7.12
CA PHE A 283 -12.90 6.80 -6.19
C PHE A 283 -12.49 5.75 -5.15
N LEU A 284 -11.20 5.70 -4.84
CA LEU A 284 -10.69 4.99 -3.68
C LEU A 284 -10.96 5.83 -2.42
N TYR A 285 -11.47 5.20 -1.36
CA TYR A 285 -11.81 5.84 -0.09
C TYR A 285 -12.75 7.04 -0.27
N PRO A 286 -14.03 6.81 -0.62
CA PRO A 286 -15.03 7.86 -0.57
C PRO A 286 -15.12 8.43 0.86
N ASP A 287 -15.58 9.67 0.98
CA ASP A 287 -15.78 10.32 2.28
C ASP A 287 -16.80 9.54 3.11
N ASP A 288 -16.35 8.80 4.10
CA ASP A 288 -17.12 7.94 4.99
C ASP A 288 -17.55 8.64 6.31
N SER A 289 -17.40 9.95 6.37
CA SER A 289 -17.92 10.76 7.47
C SER A 289 -19.47 10.76 7.54
N ASN A 290 -20.12 10.43 6.43
CA ASN A 290 -21.57 10.35 6.29
C ASN A 290 -22.04 8.92 5.94
N GLU A 291 -23.36 8.69 6.02
CA GLU A 291 -23.93 7.35 5.79
C GLU A 291 -23.82 6.89 4.33
N ASP A 292 -23.99 7.78 3.37
CA ASP A 292 -23.88 7.46 1.94
C ASP A 292 -22.47 7.01 1.57
N GLY A 293 -21.47 7.68 2.10
CA GLY A 293 -20.09 7.30 1.89
C GLY A 293 -19.71 5.97 2.53
N ARG A 294 -20.18 5.70 3.77
CA ARG A 294 -20.05 4.39 4.41
C ARG A 294 -20.74 3.28 3.62
N ARG A 295 -21.95 3.54 3.12
CA ARG A 295 -22.70 2.63 2.25
C ARG A 295 -21.91 2.31 0.97
N LEU A 296 -21.37 3.33 0.31
CA LEU A 296 -20.57 3.16 -0.90
C LEU A 296 -19.30 2.34 -0.64
N ARG A 297 -18.64 2.57 0.49
CA ARG A 297 -17.45 1.81 0.88
C ARG A 297 -17.77 0.33 1.11
N LEU A 298 -18.85 0.01 1.80
CA LEU A 298 -19.31 -1.37 1.96
C LEU A 298 -19.67 -2.02 0.61
N MET A 299 -20.27 -1.23 -0.31
CA MET A 299 -20.52 -1.70 -1.68
C MET A 299 -19.23 -2.03 -2.42
N GLN A 300 -18.20 -1.19 -2.30
CA GLN A 300 -16.89 -1.43 -2.90
C GLN A 300 -16.26 -2.73 -2.39
N GLU A 301 -16.28 -2.94 -1.08
CA GLU A 301 -15.72 -4.14 -0.45
C GLU A 301 -16.41 -5.42 -0.91
N TYR A 302 -17.73 -5.44 -0.93
CA TYR A 302 -18.46 -6.61 -1.43
C TYR A 302 -18.31 -6.79 -2.94
N PHE A 303 -18.26 -5.71 -3.71
CA PHE A 303 -18.15 -5.75 -5.17
C PHE A 303 -16.93 -6.54 -5.65
N PHE A 304 -15.74 -6.16 -5.21
CA PHE A 304 -14.52 -6.83 -5.71
C PHE A 304 -14.32 -8.21 -5.10
N VAL A 305 -14.81 -8.42 -3.88
CA VAL A 305 -14.81 -9.72 -3.21
C VAL A 305 -15.67 -10.72 -3.97
N SER A 306 -16.94 -10.39 -4.21
CA SER A 306 -17.88 -11.28 -4.91
C SER A 306 -17.43 -11.53 -6.35
N ALA A 307 -17.00 -10.47 -7.07
CA ALA A 307 -16.48 -10.61 -8.43
C ALA A 307 -15.25 -11.52 -8.49
N GLY A 308 -14.31 -11.33 -7.58
CA GLY A 308 -13.10 -12.14 -7.48
C GLY A 308 -13.39 -13.61 -7.20
N LEU A 309 -14.22 -13.89 -6.19
CA LEU A 309 -14.58 -15.27 -5.80
C LEU A 309 -15.33 -16.03 -6.90
N GLN A 310 -16.34 -15.41 -7.51
CA GLN A 310 -17.04 -16.02 -8.66
C GLN A 310 -16.08 -16.40 -9.79
N SER A 311 -15.10 -15.51 -10.07
CA SER A 311 -14.09 -15.77 -11.08
C SER A 311 -13.15 -16.92 -10.69
N ILE A 312 -12.72 -16.98 -9.42
CA ILE A 312 -11.82 -18.01 -8.91
C ILE A 312 -12.51 -19.38 -8.92
N VAL A 313 -13.74 -19.49 -8.42
CA VAL A 313 -14.49 -20.74 -8.41
C VAL A 313 -14.75 -21.23 -9.84
N ARG A 314 -15.15 -20.32 -10.75
CA ARG A 314 -15.31 -20.64 -12.18
C ARG A 314 -14.01 -21.14 -12.81
N HIS A 315 -12.87 -20.50 -12.50
CA HIS A 315 -11.55 -20.93 -12.98
C HIS A 315 -11.19 -22.30 -12.45
N TYR A 316 -11.37 -22.54 -11.16
CA TYR A 316 -11.13 -23.81 -10.52
C TYR A 316 -11.93 -24.95 -11.21
N LYS A 317 -13.24 -24.78 -11.35
CA LYS A 317 -14.11 -25.79 -12.01
C LYS A 317 -13.68 -26.06 -13.45
N LYS A 318 -13.35 -24.99 -14.22
CA LYS A 318 -13.01 -25.10 -15.63
C LYS A 318 -11.63 -25.72 -15.89
N LYS A 319 -10.66 -25.49 -15.01
CA LYS A 319 -9.26 -25.84 -15.28
C LYS A 319 -8.75 -27.04 -14.49
N TYR A 320 -9.21 -27.20 -13.25
CA TYR A 320 -8.73 -28.30 -12.40
C TYR A 320 -9.56 -29.58 -12.55
N HIS A 321 -10.85 -29.45 -12.90
CA HIS A 321 -11.79 -30.60 -13.02
C HIS A 321 -11.82 -31.48 -11.76
N GLU A 322 -11.59 -30.88 -10.59
CA GLU A 322 -11.59 -31.56 -9.30
C GLU A 322 -12.90 -31.26 -8.53
N SER A 323 -13.23 -32.13 -7.58
CA SER A 323 -14.38 -31.92 -6.71
C SER A 323 -14.25 -30.62 -5.90
N ILE A 324 -15.34 -29.87 -5.78
CA ILE A 324 -15.37 -28.61 -5.00
C ILE A 324 -14.98 -28.82 -3.52
N TYR A 325 -15.17 -30.02 -2.97
CA TYR A 325 -14.70 -30.40 -1.63
C TYR A 325 -13.17 -30.36 -1.45
N LYS A 326 -12.43 -30.28 -2.57
CA LYS A 326 -10.96 -30.15 -2.57
C LYS A 326 -10.49 -28.73 -2.83
N PHE A 327 -11.38 -27.75 -2.86
CA PHE A 327 -11.07 -26.36 -3.24
C PHE A 327 -9.88 -25.78 -2.46
N ASP A 328 -9.83 -26.01 -1.16
CA ASP A 328 -8.75 -25.56 -0.26
C ASP A 328 -7.36 -26.15 -0.60
N ARG A 329 -7.30 -27.25 -1.33
CA ARG A 329 -6.02 -27.85 -1.76
C ARG A 329 -5.39 -27.11 -2.94
N TYR A 330 -6.19 -26.41 -3.73
CA TYR A 330 -5.76 -25.77 -4.97
C TYR A 330 -5.90 -24.25 -4.93
N VAL A 331 -6.61 -23.72 -3.96
CA VAL A 331 -6.85 -22.28 -3.80
C VAL A 331 -6.49 -21.86 -2.39
N ALA A 332 -5.71 -20.79 -2.29
CA ALA A 332 -5.49 -20.01 -1.08
C ALA A 332 -6.01 -18.59 -1.32
N ILE A 333 -6.71 -18.02 -0.36
CA ILE A 333 -7.16 -16.64 -0.41
C ILE A 333 -6.56 -15.88 0.76
N HIS A 334 -5.88 -14.78 0.47
CA HIS A 334 -5.32 -13.93 1.50
C HIS A 334 -6.05 -12.60 1.55
N ILE A 335 -6.61 -12.26 2.70
CA ILE A 335 -7.31 -11.00 2.93
C ILE A 335 -6.36 -10.00 3.59
N ASN A 336 -6.13 -8.88 2.88
CA ASN A 336 -5.23 -7.81 3.30
C ASN A 336 -6.01 -6.75 4.08
N ASP A 337 -5.87 -6.76 5.39
CA ASP A 337 -6.73 -6.09 6.36
C ASP A 337 -8.18 -6.63 6.34
N THR A 338 -9.12 -5.93 6.96
CA THR A 338 -10.53 -6.32 7.04
C THR A 338 -11.35 -5.98 5.81
N HIS A 339 -10.84 -5.10 4.93
CA HIS A 339 -11.57 -4.65 3.75
C HIS A 339 -12.12 -5.80 2.87
N PRO A 340 -11.38 -6.91 2.66
CA PRO A 340 -11.94 -8.06 1.94
C PRO A 340 -12.49 -9.17 2.85
N ALA A 341 -12.78 -8.91 4.13
CA ALA A 341 -13.28 -9.94 5.06
C ALA A 341 -14.61 -10.58 4.61
N LEU A 342 -15.38 -9.89 3.76
CA LEU A 342 -16.58 -10.44 3.12
C LEU A 342 -16.32 -11.65 2.22
N VAL A 343 -15.06 -11.96 1.91
CA VAL A 343 -14.63 -13.23 1.27
C VAL A 343 -15.20 -14.44 2.03
N ILE A 344 -15.25 -14.36 3.37
CA ILE A 344 -15.71 -15.48 4.21
C ILE A 344 -17.18 -15.81 3.96
N PRO A 345 -18.14 -14.89 4.20
CA PRO A 345 -19.55 -15.22 3.96
C PRO A 345 -19.89 -15.33 2.47
N GLU A 346 -19.17 -14.66 1.55
CA GLU A 346 -19.43 -14.81 0.12
C GLU A 346 -18.95 -16.17 -0.41
N LEU A 347 -17.81 -16.69 0.07
CA LEU A 347 -17.39 -18.06 -0.29
C LEU A 347 -18.37 -19.08 0.26
N MET A 348 -18.88 -18.90 1.49
CA MET A 348 -19.96 -19.71 2.06
C MET A 348 -21.21 -19.69 1.16
N ARG A 349 -21.63 -18.47 0.71
CA ARG A 349 -22.77 -18.32 -0.19
C ARG A 349 -22.58 -19.12 -1.49
N ILE A 350 -21.43 -18.95 -2.14
CA ILE A 350 -21.15 -19.65 -3.41
C ILE A 350 -21.18 -21.17 -3.18
N LEU A 351 -20.52 -21.65 -2.14
CA LEU A 351 -20.44 -23.07 -1.83
C LEU A 351 -21.81 -23.68 -1.49
N MET A 352 -22.67 -22.97 -0.77
CA MET A 352 -24.00 -23.47 -0.38
C MET A 352 -25.05 -23.25 -1.49
N ASP A 353 -25.15 -22.01 -1.99
CA ASP A 353 -26.27 -21.63 -2.87
C ASP A 353 -26.04 -22.00 -4.34
N GLU A 354 -24.76 -22.07 -4.79
CA GLU A 354 -24.43 -22.36 -6.18
C GLU A 354 -23.87 -23.78 -6.38
N GLU A 355 -23.15 -24.32 -5.37
CA GLU A 355 -22.53 -25.65 -5.43
C GLU A 355 -23.29 -26.70 -4.60
N GLY A 356 -24.33 -26.33 -3.85
CA GLY A 356 -25.20 -27.22 -3.11
C GLY A 356 -24.55 -28.00 -1.96
N ILE A 357 -23.47 -27.46 -1.37
CA ILE A 357 -22.79 -28.11 -0.24
C ILE A 357 -23.42 -27.72 1.09
N SER A 358 -23.38 -28.65 2.06
CA SER A 358 -23.86 -28.37 3.41
C SER A 358 -23.07 -27.29 4.09
N TRP A 359 -23.67 -26.59 5.09
CA TRP A 359 -23.04 -25.56 5.90
C TRP A 359 -21.69 -26.01 6.46
N ASP A 360 -21.66 -27.17 7.11
CA ASP A 360 -20.44 -27.61 7.83
C ASP A 360 -19.31 -27.92 6.87
N ALA A 361 -19.59 -28.49 5.70
CA ALA A 361 -18.59 -28.69 4.65
C ALA A 361 -18.12 -27.38 4.05
N ALA A 362 -19.03 -26.45 3.76
CA ALA A 362 -18.71 -25.12 3.24
C ALA A 362 -17.86 -24.31 4.22
N TRP A 363 -18.20 -24.32 5.51
CA TRP A 363 -17.42 -23.67 6.55
C TRP A 363 -16.00 -24.23 6.67
N ASN A 364 -15.88 -25.55 6.67
CA ASN A 364 -14.58 -26.20 6.76
C ASN A 364 -13.68 -25.88 5.55
N ILE A 365 -14.24 -25.84 4.33
CA ILE A 365 -13.53 -25.42 3.12
C ILE A 365 -13.11 -23.96 3.24
N THR A 366 -14.02 -23.06 3.63
CA THR A 366 -13.79 -21.63 3.77
C THR A 366 -12.65 -21.34 4.74
N VAL A 367 -12.71 -21.86 5.96
CA VAL A 367 -11.67 -21.64 6.97
C VAL A 367 -10.31 -22.13 6.49
N ARG A 368 -10.21 -23.26 5.81
CA ARG A 368 -8.95 -23.79 5.29
C ARG A 368 -8.41 -23.04 4.06
N THR A 369 -9.27 -22.27 3.38
CA THR A 369 -8.89 -21.51 2.19
C THR A 369 -8.39 -20.11 2.54
N VAL A 370 -8.96 -19.47 3.57
CA VAL A 370 -8.76 -18.05 3.87
C VAL A 370 -7.68 -17.85 4.95
N ALA A 371 -6.83 -16.85 4.75
CA ALA A 371 -5.88 -16.34 5.74
C ALA A 371 -5.98 -14.81 5.83
N TYR A 372 -5.72 -14.26 7.01
CA TYR A 372 -5.92 -12.85 7.35
C TYR A 372 -4.64 -12.20 7.86
N THR A 373 -4.30 -11.05 7.30
CA THR A 373 -3.29 -10.14 7.84
C THR A 373 -3.96 -8.90 8.42
N ASN A 374 -3.73 -8.62 9.69
CA ASN A 374 -4.13 -7.38 10.33
C ASN A 374 -3.06 -6.31 10.13
N HIS A 375 -3.49 -5.08 9.80
CA HIS A 375 -2.61 -3.90 9.63
C HIS A 375 -2.92 -2.79 10.63
N THR A 376 -3.87 -2.99 11.54
CA THR A 376 -4.44 -1.94 12.37
C THR A 376 -4.28 -2.28 13.85
N ILE A 377 -3.71 -1.35 14.63
CA ILE A 377 -3.62 -1.47 16.10
C ILE A 377 -4.70 -0.64 16.76
N LEU A 378 -5.05 0.52 16.19
CA LEU A 378 -5.97 1.50 16.76
C LEU A 378 -7.38 0.90 16.85
N PRO A 379 -7.98 0.76 18.06
CA PRO A 379 -9.33 0.19 18.22
C PRO A 379 -10.42 0.96 17.45
N GLU A 380 -10.27 2.29 17.33
CA GLU A 380 -11.17 3.17 16.58
C GLU A 380 -11.10 2.96 15.08
N ALA A 381 -9.97 2.46 14.57
CA ALA A 381 -9.78 2.15 13.16
C ALA A 381 -10.17 0.70 12.79
N MET A 382 -10.57 -0.12 13.78
CA MET A 382 -11.15 -1.44 13.52
C MET A 382 -12.51 -1.29 12.84
N GLU A 383 -12.61 -1.84 11.63
CA GLU A 383 -13.77 -1.68 10.77
C GLU A 383 -15.02 -2.32 11.36
N LYS A 384 -16.11 -1.55 11.37
CA LYS A 384 -17.43 -1.96 11.84
C LYS A 384 -18.51 -1.39 10.92
N TRP A 385 -19.56 -2.19 10.67
CA TRP A 385 -20.67 -1.76 9.85
C TRP A 385 -21.97 -1.82 10.64
N SER A 386 -22.81 -0.80 10.50
CA SER A 386 -24.16 -0.79 11.07
C SER A 386 -24.98 -2.00 10.57
N ILE A 387 -25.55 -2.80 11.48
CA ILE A 387 -26.37 -3.97 11.12
C ILE A 387 -27.54 -3.58 10.19
N PRO A 388 -28.32 -2.51 10.44
CA PRO A 388 -29.39 -2.10 9.52
C PRO A 388 -28.89 -1.84 8.10
N MET A 389 -27.81 -1.08 7.92
CA MET A 389 -27.21 -0.79 6.62
C MET A 389 -26.69 -2.06 5.94
N PHE A 390 -25.99 -2.91 6.69
CA PHE A 390 -25.42 -4.17 6.19
C PHE A 390 -26.53 -5.11 5.72
N LYS A 391 -27.59 -5.26 6.52
CA LYS A 391 -28.75 -6.13 6.22
C LYS A 391 -29.55 -5.64 5.01
N GLU A 392 -29.74 -4.33 4.88
CA GLU A 392 -30.42 -3.73 3.73
C GLU A 392 -29.61 -3.93 2.45
N LEU A 393 -28.29 -3.69 2.50
CA LEU A 393 -27.43 -3.74 1.33
C LEU A 393 -27.07 -5.17 0.90
N LEU A 394 -26.85 -6.07 1.86
CA LEU A 394 -26.33 -7.42 1.67
C LEU A 394 -27.18 -8.48 2.42
N PRO A 395 -28.49 -8.59 2.15
CA PRO A 395 -29.41 -9.38 2.97
C PRO A 395 -29.02 -10.87 3.05
N ARG A 396 -28.57 -11.48 1.95
CA ARG A 396 -28.13 -12.88 1.96
C ARG A 396 -26.83 -13.07 2.75
N ILE A 397 -25.88 -12.17 2.60
CA ILE A 397 -24.60 -12.19 3.34
C ILE A 397 -24.84 -11.99 4.83
N TYR A 398 -25.78 -11.12 5.19
CA TYR A 398 -26.18 -10.94 6.60
C TYR A 398 -26.70 -12.23 7.24
N LEU A 399 -27.56 -12.98 6.57
CA LEU A 399 -28.05 -14.27 7.09
C LEU A 399 -26.90 -15.25 7.37
N ILE A 400 -25.87 -15.26 6.52
CA ILE A 400 -24.70 -16.11 6.73
C ILE A 400 -23.85 -15.61 7.91
N VAL A 401 -23.62 -14.30 8.00
CA VAL A 401 -22.87 -13.70 9.12
C VAL A 401 -23.59 -13.91 10.45
N GLU A 402 -24.93 -13.79 10.47
CA GLU A 402 -25.76 -14.05 11.64
C GLU A 402 -25.64 -15.51 12.11
N GLU A 403 -25.66 -16.47 11.18
CA GLU A 403 -25.51 -17.89 11.52
C GLU A 403 -24.07 -18.21 11.95
N ILE A 404 -23.04 -17.60 11.35
CA ILE A 404 -21.64 -17.71 11.82
C ILE A 404 -21.56 -17.23 13.28
N ASN A 405 -22.12 -16.06 13.56
CA ASN A 405 -22.15 -15.51 14.93
C ASN A 405 -22.86 -16.42 15.93
N ASN A 406 -24.03 -16.92 15.56
CA ASN A 406 -24.84 -17.77 16.43
C ASN A 406 -24.13 -19.09 16.77
N ARG A 407 -23.54 -19.76 15.78
CA ARG A 407 -22.76 -20.99 16.00
C ARG A 407 -21.52 -20.74 16.83
N TRP A 408 -20.80 -19.65 16.54
CA TRP A 408 -19.62 -19.28 17.31
C TRP A 408 -19.93 -18.97 18.78
N LEU A 409 -20.96 -18.17 19.05
CA LEU A 409 -21.35 -17.86 20.43
C LEU A 409 -21.82 -19.10 21.21
N LYS A 410 -22.47 -20.04 20.54
CA LYS A 410 -22.83 -21.34 21.12
C LYS A 410 -21.56 -22.13 21.54
N GLU A 411 -20.55 -22.14 20.67
CA GLU A 411 -19.26 -22.79 20.95
C GLU A 411 -18.53 -22.13 22.10
N VAL A 412 -18.42 -20.78 22.11
CA VAL A 412 -17.78 -20.02 23.19
C VAL A 412 -18.45 -20.27 24.53
N ARG A 413 -19.79 -20.23 24.59
CA ARG A 413 -20.52 -20.52 25.83
C ARG A 413 -20.35 -21.98 26.32
N SER A 414 -20.10 -22.90 25.40
CA SER A 414 -19.76 -24.28 25.76
C SER A 414 -18.34 -24.43 26.30
N LEU A 415 -17.40 -23.69 25.74
CA LEU A 415 -15.99 -23.70 26.16
C LEU A 415 -15.75 -22.91 27.48
N TYR A 416 -16.53 -21.86 27.71
CA TYR A 416 -16.42 -20.95 28.86
C TYR A 416 -17.81 -20.72 29.52
N PRO A 417 -18.36 -21.72 30.21
CA PRO A 417 -19.71 -21.60 30.80
C PRO A 417 -19.80 -20.45 31.80
N GLY A 418 -20.79 -19.56 31.61
CA GLY A 418 -21.05 -18.43 32.50
C GLY A 418 -20.20 -17.17 32.19
N ASP A 419 -19.27 -17.20 31.24
CA ASP A 419 -18.49 -16.03 30.85
C ASP A 419 -19.14 -15.28 29.64
N GLU A 420 -20.23 -14.56 29.92
CA GLU A 420 -20.93 -13.75 28.89
C GLU A 420 -20.09 -12.53 28.46
N SER A 421 -19.13 -12.08 29.27
CA SER A 421 -18.22 -11.02 28.88
C SER A 421 -17.35 -11.47 27.70
N ARG A 422 -16.77 -12.64 27.80
CA ARG A 422 -15.99 -13.24 26.71
C ARG A 422 -16.82 -13.47 25.46
N ALA A 423 -18.03 -14.00 25.60
CA ALA A 423 -18.94 -14.19 24.46
C ALA A 423 -19.19 -12.87 23.72
N ARG A 424 -19.41 -11.78 24.45
CA ARG A 424 -19.56 -10.44 23.91
C ARG A 424 -18.28 -9.96 23.19
N ASP A 425 -17.12 -10.13 23.83
CA ASP A 425 -15.83 -9.61 23.33
C ASP A 425 -15.35 -10.30 22.05
N VAL A 426 -15.89 -11.48 21.72
CA VAL A 426 -15.58 -12.21 20.48
C VAL A 426 -16.75 -12.28 19.50
N ALA A 427 -17.89 -11.66 19.80
CA ALA A 427 -19.06 -11.66 18.93
C ALA A 427 -18.77 -10.93 17.60
N VAL A 428 -19.24 -11.49 16.48
CA VAL A 428 -19.23 -10.81 15.18
C VAL A 428 -20.33 -9.76 15.11
N LEU A 429 -21.49 -10.07 15.70
CA LEU A 429 -22.63 -9.14 15.79
C LEU A 429 -22.79 -8.70 17.25
N TRP A 430 -22.47 -7.43 17.50
CA TRP A 430 -22.59 -6.84 18.81
C TRP A 430 -22.86 -5.33 18.72
N ASP A 431 -23.62 -4.80 19.68
CA ASP A 431 -23.92 -3.37 19.81
C ASP A 431 -24.45 -2.72 18.52
N GLY A 432 -25.32 -3.41 17.80
CA GLY A 432 -25.90 -2.94 16.54
C GLY A 432 -24.91 -2.90 15.35
N GLN A 433 -23.73 -3.51 15.49
CA GLN A 433 -22.67 -3.49 14.49
C GLN A 433 -22.16 -4.88 14.10
N VAL A 434 -21.63 -4.97 12.89
CA VAL A 434 -20.87 -6.11 12.36
C VAL A 434 -19.38 -5.82 12.56
N HIS A 435 -18.68 -6.64 13.35
CA HIS A 435 -17.26 -6.48 13.65
C HIS A 435 -16.43 -7.28 12.64
N MET A 436 -15.83 -6.60 11.67
CA MET A 436 -15.17 -7.23 10.53
C MET A 436 -13.89 -7.98 10.92
N ALA A 437 -13.10 -7.49 11.87
CA ALA A 437 -11.92 -8.19 12.35
C ALA A 437 -12.27 -9.52 13.05
N HIS A 438 -13.38 -9.57 13.79
CA HIS A 438 -13.87 -10.79 14.42
C HIS A 438 -14.27 -11.83 13.37
N LEU A 439 -15.01 -11.41 12.33
CA LEU A 439 -15.34 -12.26 11.20
C LEU A 439 -14.08 -12.78 10.49
N ALA A 440 -13.10 -11.92 10.24
CA ALA A 440 -11.84 -12.26 9.60
C ALA A 440 -11.06 -13.34 10.38
N VAL A 441 -10.95 -13.20 11.70
CA VAL A 441 -10.27 -14.19 12.57
C VAL A 441 -10.99 -15.53 12.57
N LEU A 442 -12.32 -15.51 12.68
CA LEU A 442 -13.12 -16.77 12.73
C LEU A 442 -13.01 -17.56 11.43
N GLY A 443 -13.12 -16.89 10.30
CA GLY A 443 -13.10 -17.50 8.97
C GLY A 443 -11.75 -17.80 8.39
N SER A 444 -10.64 -17.57 9.14
CA SER A 444 -9.27 -17.76 8.64
C SER A 444 -8.52 -18.83 9.43
N HIS A 445 -7.74 -19.67 8.75
CA HIS A 445 -6.85 -20.65 9.40
C HIS A 445 -5.57 -20.01 9.95
N SER A 446 -5.21 -18.82 9.49
CA SER A 446 -4.01 -18.09 9.92
C SER A 446 -4.32 -16.61 10.05
N VAL A 447 -3.81 -16.00 11.12
CA VAL A 447 -3.88 -14.57 11.43
C VAL A 447 -2.47 -14.09 11.69
N ASN A 448 -2.00 -13.06 10.99
CA ASN A 448 -0.69 -12.50 11.30
C ASN A 448 -0.72 -10.99 11.47
N GLY A 449 0.19 -10.53 12.34
CA GLY A 449 0.61 -9.14 12.37
C GLY A 449 1.77 -8.90 11.40
N VAL A 450 2.20 -7.65 11.29
CA VAL A 450 3.12 -7.16 10.24
C VAL A 450 4.46 -6.64 10.76
N ALA A 451 4.70 -6.74 12.06
CA ALA A 451 5.96 -6.55 12.78
C ALA A 451 5.89 -7.32 14.09
N GLU A 452 7.04 -7.62 14.72
CA GLU A 452 7.08 -8.41 15.96
C GLU A 452 6.26 -7.75 17.08
N ILE A 453 6.49 -6.46 17.32
CA ILE A 453 5.77 -5.71 18.36
C ILE A 453 4.26 -5.67 18.06
N HIS A 454 3.88 -5.47 16.80
CA HIS A 454 2.47 -5.49 16.39
C HIS A 454 1.82 -6.84 16.67
N SER A 455 2.48 -7.92 16.27
CA SER A 455 2.00 -9.29 16.48
C SER A 455 1.85 -9.62 17.96
N GLN A 456 2.72 -9.07 18.80
CA GLN A 456 2.63 -9.22 20.25
C GLN A 456 1.44 -8.43 20.84
N ILE A 457 1.24 -7.17 20.39
CA ILE A 457 0.09 -6.35 20.80
C ILE A 457 -1.24 -7.02 20.42
N LEU A 458 -1.32 -7.65 19.24
CA LEU A 458 -2.52 -8.40 18.83
C LEU A 458 -2.83 -9.53 19.80
N LYS A 459 -1.82 -10.26 20.28
CA LYS A 459 -1.97 -11.38 21.23
C LYS A 459 -2.29 -10.93 22.65
N ASP A 460 -1.65 -9.84 23.09
CA ASP A 460 -1.74 -9.40 24.49
C ASP A 460 -2.94 -8.48 24.75
N SER A 461 -3.42 -7.79 23.71
CA SER A 461 -4.44 -6.74 23.84
C SER A 461 -5.53 -6.86 22.76
N THR A 462 -5.26 -6.43 21.55
CA THR A 462 -6.29 -6.12 20.52
C THR A 462 -7.17 -7.31 20.16
N LEU A 463 -6.60 -8.51 20.01
CA LEU A 463 -7.29 -9.77 19.68
C LEU A 463 -7.03 -10.85 20.74
N HIS A 464 -6.74 -10.44 21.97
CA HIS A 464 -6.38 -11.34 23.07
C HIS A 464 -7.38 -12.48 23.28
N GLN A 465 -8.67 -12.18 23.27
CA GLN A 465 -9.72 -13.17 23.50
C GLN A 465 -9.75 -14.23 22.36
N PHE A 466 -9.48 -13.82 21.12
CA PHE A 466 -9.34 -14.76 20.02
C PHE A 466 -8.02 -15.55 20.07
N TYR A 467 -6.95 -14.92 20.53
CA TYR A 467 -5.67 -15.62 20.72
C TYR A 467 -5.81 -16.72 21.78
N THR A 468 -6.54 -16.50 22.85
CA THR A 468 -6.79 -17.55 23.87
C THR A 468 -7.63 -18.71 23.31
N CYS A 469 -8.54 -18.45 22.38
CA CYS A 469 -9.32 -19.50 21.70
C CYS A 469 -8.52 -20.24 20.64
N PHE A 470 -7.67 -19.54 19.88
CA PHE A 470 -6.98 -20.08 18.70
C PHE A 470 -5.48 -19.70 18.67
N PRO A 471 -4.68 -20.04 19.71
CA PRO A 471 -3.30 -19.57 19.80
C PRO A 471 -2.41 -19.99 18.62
N HIS A 472 -2.70 -21.15 18.02
CA HIS A 472 -1.96 -21.70 16.88
C HIS A 472 -2.21 -20.94 15.55
N ARG A 473 -3.25 -20.11 15.45
CA ARG A 473 -3.51 -19.31 14.26
C ARG A 473 -2.66 -18.06 14.16
N PHE A 474 -2.16 -17.55 15.30
CA PHE A 474 -1.48 -16.25 15.38
C PHE A 474 0.02 -16.36 15.14
N SER A 475 0.52 -15.60 14.17
CA SER A 475 1.94 -15.55 13.82
C SER A 475 2.39 -14.13 13.52
N ASN A 476 3.71 -13.93 13.37
CA ASN A 476 4.30 -12.71 12.86
C ASN A 476 4.83 -12.92 11.44
N LYS A 477 4.54 -11.99 10.54
CA LYS A 477 5.19 -11.87 9.24
C LYS A 477 5.61 -10.41 9.05
N THR A 478 6.82 -10.09 9.48
CA THR A 478 7.36 -8.74 9.34
C THR A 478 7.30 -8.30 7.89
N ASN A 479 6.75 -7.13 7.64
CA ASN A 479 6.64 -6.55 6.31
C ASN A 479 8.01 -6.46 5.62
N GLY A 480 7.97 -6.29 4.31
CA GLY A 480 9.12 -6.05 3.48
C GLY A 480 8.77 -5.18 2.27
N ILE A 481 9.78 -4.77 1.56
CA ILE A 481 9.72 -3.92 0.37
C ILE A 481 10.41 -4.60 -0.81
N SER A 482 9.97 -4.33 -2.03
CA SER A 482 10.68 -4.76 -3.24
C SER A 482 11.97 -3.97 -3.39
N HIS A 483 13.12 -4.64 -3.20
CA HIS A 483 14.43 -4.03 -3.42
C HIS A 483 14.65 -3.69 -4.90
N ARG A 484 13.92 -4.34 -5.84
CA ARG A 484 13.94 -4.01 -7.26
C ARG A 484 13.48 -2.56 -7.46
N ARG A 485 12.27 -2.22 -6.99
CA ARG A 485 11.73 -0.86 -7.08
C ARG A 485 12.53 0.15 -6.25
N TRP A 486 12.81 -0.18 -4.97
CA TRP A 486 13.26 0.79 -3.98
C TRP A 486 14.77 0.94 -3.85
N LEU A 487 15.55 0.07 -4.51
CA LEU A 487 17.01 0.18 -4.61
C LEU A 487 17.47 0.16 -6.07
N ILE A 488 17.17 -0.90 -6.84
CA ILE A 488 17.70 -1.03 -8.20
C ILE A 488 17.19 0.09 -9.14
N GLU A 489 15.87 0.31 -9.16
CA GLU A 489 15.27 1.38 -9.97
C GLU A 489 15.46 2.77 -9.35
N ALA A 490 15.16 2.93 -8.05
CA ALA A 490 15.21 4.24 -7.41
C ALA A 490 16.64 4.80 -7.26
N ASN A 491 17.65 3.94 -7.14
CA ASN A 491 19.04 4.32 -6.90
C ASN A 491 20.03 3.47 -7.69
N PRO A 492 20.00 3.52 -9.03
CA PRO A 492 20.85 2.68 -9.87
C PRO A 492 22.35 2.87 -9.63
N GLN A 493 22.78 4.07 -9.23
CA GLN A 493 24.19 4.33 -8.88
C GLN A 493 24.61 3.59 -7.62
N LEU A 494 23.75 3.51 -6.58
CA LEU A 494 24.00 2.71 -5.40
C LEU A 494 24.00 1.22 -5.74
N ALA A 495 23.06 0.77 -6.58
CA ALA A 495 23.01 -0.61 -7.03
C ALA A 495 24.29 -1.04 -7.78
N SER A 496 24.79 -0.17 -8.69
CA SER A 496 26.07 -0.41 -9.38
C SER A 496 27.25 -0.47 -8.40
N LEU A 497 27.32 0.46 -7.45
CA LEU A 497 28.38 0.47 -6.41
C LEU A 497 28.36 -0.84 -5.59
N ILE A 498 27.18 -1.35 -5.27
CA ILE A 498 27.03 -2.63 -4.55
C ILE A 498 27.50 -3.78 -5.44
N ASP A 499 27.10 -3.81 -6.73
CA ASP A 499 27.53 -4.85 -7.68
C ASP A 499 29.05 -4.89 -7.83
N ASP A 500 29.69 -3.73 -7.97
CA ASP A 500 31.13 -3.59 -8.08
C ASP A 500 31.88 -4.09 -6.82
N THR A 501 31.20 -4.03 -5.66
CA THR A 501 31.81 -4.34 -4.35
C THR A 501 31.61 -5.81 -3.96
N ILE A 502 30.41 -6.36 -4.08
CA ILE A 502 30.05 -7.71 -3.59
C ILE A 502 29.45 -8.61 -4.68
N GLY A 503 29.46 -8.18 -5.96
CA GLY A 503 28.80 -8.86 -7.08
C GLY A 503 27.27 -8.69 -7.07
N ASP A 504 26.62 -9.13 -8.14
CA ASP A 504 25.19 -8.90 -8.41
C ASP A 504 24.23 -9.87 -7.74
N SER A 505 24.76 -10.89 -7.05
CA SER A 505 23.93 -11.98 -6.48
C SER A 505 22.90 -11.52 -5.43
N TRP A 506 23.11 -10.36 -4.79
CA TRP A 506 22.15 -9.73 -3.87
C TRP A 506 20.86 -9.32 -4.57
N ARG A 507 20.88 -9.05 -5.88
CA ARG A 507 19.69 -8.67 -6.67
C ARG A 507 18.62 -9.77 -6.65
N ARG A 508 19.05 -11.05 -6.55
CA ARG A 508 18.17 -12.22 -6.38
C ARG A 508 18.09 -12.75 -4.96
N THR A 509 19.10 -12.44 -4.14
CA THR A 509 19.20 -12.88 -2.76
C THR A 509 19.52 -11.70 -1.85
N PRO A 510 18.54 -10.86 -1.53
CA PRO A 510 18.77 -9.59 -0.81
C PRO A 510 19.50 -9.71 0.53
N SER A 511 19.42 -10.88 1.19
CA SER A 511 20.19 -11.14 2.42
C SER A 511 21.71 -11.02 2.22
N LYS A 512 22.22 -11.14 1.00
CA LYS A 512 23.64 -10.93 0.68
C LYS A 512 24.07 -9.46 0.74
N LEU A 513 23.17 -8.49 0.86
CA LEU A 513 23.54 -7.12 1.20
C LEU A 513 24.38 -7.06 2.48
N GLN A 514 24.24 -8.05 3.37
CA GLN A 514 25.04 -8.17 4.57
C GLN A 514 26.55 -8.31 4.28
N ASP A 515 26.93 -8.77 3.10
CA ASP A 515 28.34 -8.90 2.66
C ASP A 515 29.02 -7.52 2.50
N LEU A 516 28.25 -6.40 2.55
CA LEU A 516 28.78 -5.04 2.64
C LEU A 516 29.37 -4.68 4.01
N MET A 517 29.07 -5.41 5.08
CA MET A 517 29.53 -5.06 6.44
C MET A 517 31.02 -4.82 6.55
N PRO A 518 31.92 -5.62 5.93
CA PRO A 518 33.38 -5.36 5.98
C PRO A 518 33.81 -4.03 5.36
N PHE A 519 32.99 -3.44 4.49
CA PHE A 519 33.29 -2.17 3.80
C PHE A 519 32.77 -0.94 4.55
N ALA A 520 32.12 -1.13 5.73
CA ALA A 520 31.59 -0.01 6.51
C ALA A 520 32.69 0.99 6.92
N ASP A 521 33.91 0.52 7.18
CA ASP A 521 35.07 1.34 7.54
C ASP A 521 36.03 1.54 6.36
N ASP A 522 35.72 1.08 5.15
CA ASP A 522 36.57 1.28 3.97
C ASP A 522 36.45 2.70 3.42
N PRO A 523 37.56 3.51 3.45
CA PRO A 523 37.50 4.89 3.02
C PRO A 523 37.14 5.06 1.53
N ALA A 524 37.52 4.11 0.65
CA ALA A 524 37.23 4.20 -0.77
C ALA A 524 35.74 3.95 -1.05
N PHE A 525 35.16 2.99 -0.35
CA PHE A 525 33.71 2.72 -0.44
C PHE A 525 32.91 3.92 0.13
N GLN A 526 33.32 4.45 1.29
CA GLN A 526 32.66 5.64 1.90
C GLN A 526 32.70 6.85 0.98
N GLU A 527 33.83 7.09 0.29
CA GLU A 527 33.93 8.20 -0.68
C GLU A 527 32.96 8.03 -1.85
N GLN A 528 32.87 6.81 -2.42
CA GLN A 528 31.95 6.52 -3.51
C GLN A 528 30.49 6.64 -3.06
N LEU A 529 30.12 6.11 -1.89
CA LEU A 529 28.80 6.24 -1.31
C LEU A 529 28.42 7.72 -1.10
N THR A 530 29.37 8.54 -0.65
CA THR A 530 29.18 9.98 -0.50
C THR A 530 28.87 10.68 -1.82
N ARG A 531 29.58 10.30 -2.91
CA ARG A 531 29.31 10.81 -4.26
C ARG A 531 27.90 10.43 -4.72
N VAL A 532 27.53 9.16 -4.57
CA VAL A 532 26.17 8.68 -4.90
C VAL A 532 25.12 9.49 -4.13
N LYS A 533 25.27 9.66 -2.81
CA LYS A 533 24.33 10.43 -1.99
C LYS A 533 24.23 11.89 -2.46
N LYS A 534 25.37 12.53 -2.76
CA LYS A 534 25.40 13.90 -3.28
C LYS A 534 24.64 14.02 -4.59
N ASP A 535 24.87 13.11 -5.55
CA ASP A 535 24.18 13.11 -6.84
C ASP A 535 22.65 12.96 -6.66
N ARG A 536 22.20 12.09 -5.75
CA ARG A 536 20.77 11.93 -5.44
C ARG A 536 20.17 13.22 -4.86
N LYS A 537 20.90 13.88 -3.95
CA LYS A 537 20.47 15.17 -3.39
C LYS A 537 20.42 16.27 -4.45
N GLU A 538 21.36 16.30 -5.40
CA GLU A 538 21.35 17.26 -6.50
C GLU A 538 20.18 17.04 -7.48
N ILE A 539 19.82 15.79 -7.73
CA ILE A 539 18.63 15.45 -8.55
C ILE A 539 17.35 15.95 -7.85
N LEU A 540 17.20 15.67 -6.56
CA LEU A 540 16.05 16.13 -5.79
C LEU A 540 16.04 17.67 -5.68
N ALA A 541 17.18 18.32 -5.49
CA ALA A 541 17.29 19.78 -5.42
C ALA A 541 16.85 20.44 -6.74
N ARG A 542 17.22 19.86 -7.89
CA ARG A 542 16.73 20.34 -9.19
C ARG A 542 15.20 20.19 -9.32
N TYR A 543 14.65 19.02 -8.94
CA TYR A 543 13.20 18.83 -8.92
C TYR A 543 12.49 19.87 -8.05
N ILE A 544 13.02 20.17 -6.86
CA ILE A 544 12.47 21.18 -5.95
C ILE A 544 12.54 22.57 -6.58
N ARG A 545 13.66 22.93 -7.18
CA ARG A 545 13.82 24.23 -7.87
C ARG A 545 12.81 24.38 -9.03
N ASP A 546 12.72 23.38 -9.89
CA ASP A 546 11.87 23.41 -11.08
C ASP A 546 10.38 23.44 -10.73
N ARG A 547 10.00 22.82 -9.60
CA ARG A 547 8.58 22.66 -9.21
C ARG A 547 8.10 23.72 -8.22
N TYR A 548 8.97 24.16 -7.31
CA TYR A 548 8.63 25.03 -6.17
C TYR A 548 9.40 26.36 -6.16
N ASP A 549 10.19 26.65 -7.19
CA ASP A 549 11.03 27.86 -7.28
C ASP A 549 11.83 28.12 -6.00
N THR A 550 12.38 27.05 -5.43
CA THR A 550 13.10 27.09 -4.14
C THR A 550 14.43 26.38 -4.26
N ASP A 551 15.51 27.13 -3.94
CA ASP A 551 16.85 26.56 -3.84
C ASP A 551 17.06 25.91 -2.47
N VAL A 552 17.56 24.68 -2.49
CA VAL A 552 17.98 23.93 -1.30
C VAL A 552 19.47 23.61 -1.37
N ARG A 553 20.12 23.62 -0.22
CA ARG A 553 21.56 23.31 -0.11
C ARG A 553 21.75 21.80 -0.08
N THR A 554 22.51 21.24 -0.99
CA THR A 554 22.79 19.79 -1.05
C THR A 554 23.80 19.33 0.00
N ASP A 555 24.52 20.26 0.64
CA ASP A 555 25.39 20.01 1.80
C ASP A 555 24.65 20.10 3.16
N SER A 556 23.35 20.44 3.17
CA SER A 556 22.51 20.38 4.37
C SER A 556 22.03 18.94 4.64
N ILE A 557 21.66 18.64 5.88
CA ILE A 557 20.97 17.39 6.21
C ILE A 557 19.60 17.38 5.50
N PHE A 558 19.34 16.37 4.67
CA PHE A 558 17.99 16.14 4.12
C PHE A 558 17.20 15.27 5.10
N ASP A 559 16.36 15.95 5.89
CA ASP A 559 15.50 15.39 6.93
C ASP A 559 14.08 15.19 6.36
N ILE A 560 13.66 13.93 6.18
CA ILE A 560 12.50 13.61 5.34
C ILE A 560 11.44 12.83 6.13
N GLN A 561 10.22 13.39 6.16
CA GLN A 561 9.02 12.75 6.71
C GLN A 561 7.93 12.63 5.64
N ILE A 562 7.89 11.49 4.96
CA ILE A 562 6.92 11.20 3.89
C ILE A 562 6.04 10.01 4.29
N LYS A 563 4.82 10.32 4.68
CA LYS A 563 3.80 9.35 5.09
C LYS A 563 2.44 10.04 5.13
N ARG A 564 1.35 9.25 5.15
CA ARG A 564 -0.01 9.78 5.36
C ARG A 564 -0.02 10.75 6.53
N ILE A 565 -0.70 11.89 6.40
CA ILE A 565 -0.80 12.87 7.48
C ILE A 565 -1.84 12.39 8.49
N HIS A 566 -1.41 12.21 9.72
CA HIS A 566 -2.24 11.75 10.83
C HIS A 566 -1.61 12.13 12.17
N LEU A 567 -2.41 12.46 13.19
CA LEU A 567 -1.87 12.91 14.48
C LEU A 567 -0.95 11.87 15.14
N TYR A 568 -1.26 10.55 15.05
CA TYR A 568 -0.40 9.52 15.65
C TYR A 568 0.97 9.38 14.97
N LYS A 569 1.09 9.80 13.68
CA LYS A 569 2.37 9.79 12.94
C LYS A 569 3.23 11.00 13.30
N ARG A 570 2.65 11.94 14.01
CA ARG A 570 3.28 13.08 14.68
C ARG A 570 4.09 14.00 13.77
N GLN A 571 3.62 14.29 12.54
CA GLN A 571 4.16 15.38 11.76
C GLN A 571 4.12 16.71 12.57
N THR A 572 3.16 16.80 13.48
CA THR A 572 3.03 17.89 14.43
C THR A 572 4.25 18.04 15.35
N LEU A 573 4.81 16.94 15.85
CA LEU A 573 6.04 16.97 16.68
C LEU A 573 7.22 17.57 15.90
N ASN A 574 7.39 17.13 14.64
CA ASN A 574 8.46 17.63 13.78
C ASN A 574 8.27 19.13 13.47
N ILE A 575 7.07 19.57 13.07
CA ILE A 575 6.86 20.98 12.73
C ILE A 575 6.94 21.91 13.95
N LEU A 576 6.54 21.45 15.15
CA LEU A 576 6.74 22.19 16.39
C LEU A 576 8.22 22.33 16.75
N HIS A 577 9.03 21.29 16.51
CA HIS A 577 10.49 21.38 16.66
C HIS A 577 11.10 22.41 15.67
N ILE A 578 10.64 22.39 14.42
CA ILE A 578 11.09 23.38 13.40
C ILE A 578 10.74 24.80 13.84
N LEU A 579 9.53 25.03 14.35
CA LEU A 579 9.12 26.33 14.89
C LEU A 579 9.97 26.74 16.10
N HIS A 580 10.27 25.79 16.99
CA HIS A 580 11.18 26.02 18.12
C HIS A 580 12.58 26.43 17.64
N LEU A 581 13.17 25.73 16.67
CA LEU A 581 14.44 26.10 16.07
C LEU A 581 14.39 27.51 15.42
N TYR A 582 13.30 27.84 14.75
CA TYR A 582 13.08 29.16 14.18
C TYR A 582 13.14 30.24 15.24
N TYR A 583 12.45 30.07 16.38
CA TYR A 583 12.48 30.99 17.49
C TYR A 583 13.89 31.10 18.11
N LEU A 584 14.59 30.00 18.32
CA LEU A 584 15.95 30.00 18.83
C LEU A 584 16.93 30.83 17.95
N LEU A 585 16.79 30.66 16.62
CA LEU A 585 17.62 31.43 15.65
C LEU A 585 17.24 32.90 15.58
N LYS A 586 15.97 33.25 15.85
CA LYS A 586 15.53 34.67 15.93
C LYS A 586 15.98 35.33 17.22
N ASP A 587 15.86 34.62 18.35
CA ASP A 587 16.24 35.12 19.68
C ASP A 587 17.76 35.22 19.82
N ASN A 588 18.51 34.29 19.16
CA ASN A 588 19.98 34.35 19.18
C ASN A 588 20.56 34.34 17.75
N PRO A 589 20.71 35.50 17.10
CA PRO A 589 21.26 35.64 15.75
C PRO A 589 22.67 35.11 15.54
N LYS A 590 23.44 34.87 16.63
CA LYS A 590 24.79 34.29 16.57
C LYS A 590 24.78 32.77 16.62
N LEU A 591 23.65 32.18 16.94
CA LEU A 591 23.50 30.71 16.96
C LEU A 591 23.69 30.16 15.54
N LYS A 592 24.51 29.13 15.44
CA LYS A 592 24.70 28.36 14.21
C LYS A 592 24.24 26.92 14.45
N ILE A 593 23.42 26.42 13.56
CA ILE A 593 23.04 25.03 13.53
C ILE A 593 23.62 24.35 12.29
N THR A 594 23.73 23.02 12.31
CA THR A 594 24.04 22.25 11.10
C THR A 594 22.95 22.50 10.07
N PRO A 595 23.28 22.98 8.86
CA PRO A 595 22.27 23.30 7.86
C PRO A 595 21.32 22.11 7.61
N ARG A 596 20.02 22.38 7.55
CA ARG A 596 19.00 21.35 7.42
C ARG A 596 17.89 21.73 6.46
N THR A 597 17.51 20.78 5.63
CA THR A 597 16.35 20.86 4.74
C THR A 597 15.32 19.85 5.20
N PHE A 598 14.22 20.32 5.78
CA PHE A 598 13.09 19.51 6.21
C PHE A 598 12.09 19.34 5.06
N LEU A 599 11.84 18.09 4.69
CA LEU A 599 10.94 17.75 3.60
C LEU A 599 9.78 16.93 4.12
N PHE A 600 8.58 17.46 3.93
CA PHE A 600 7.32 16.78 4.23
C PHE A 600 6.62 16.33 2.96
N GLY A 601 5.86 15.28 3.03
CA GLY A 601 4.96 14.84 1.97
C GLY A 601 3.98 13.80 2.46
N GLY A 602 2.80 13.81 1.88
CA GLY A 602 1.73 12.88 2.24
C GLY A 602 0.35 13.52 2.12
N LYS A 603 -0.67 12.68 2.02
CA LYS A 603 -2.05 13.11 1.88
C LYS A 603 -2.78 12.97 3.22
N ALA A 604 -3.63 13.93 3.57
CA ALA A 604 -4.60 13.82 4.66
C ALA A 604 -5.90 13.20 4.10
N ALA A 605 -6.61 12.40 4.89
CA ALA A 605 -7.97 12.01 4.54
C ALA A 605 -8.85 13.26 4.40
N ALA A 606 -9.74 13.27 3.39
CA ALA A 606 -10.52 14.47 3.04
C ALA A 606 -11.35 15.03 4.21
N GLY A 607 -11.92 14.14 5.04
CA GLY A 607 -12.72 14.51 6.22
C GLY A 607 -11.91 14.75 7.51
N TYR A 608 -10.56 14.60 7.49
CA TYR A 608 -9.75 14.69 8.71
C TYR A 608 -9.22 16.11 8.93
N GLY A 609 -9.96 16.92 9.68
CA GLY A 609 -9.70 18.34 9.90
C GLY A 609 -8.32 18.62 10.49
N GLU A 610 -7.92 17.96 11.58
CA GLU A 610 -6.62 18.17 12.25
C GLU A 610 -5.44 17.79 11.34
N ALA A 611 -5.58 16.77 10.51
CA ALA A 611 -4.55 16.42 9.54
C ALA A 611 -4.42 17.48 8.44
N LYS A 612 -5.52 18.04 7.97
CA LYS A 612 -5.52 19.16 7.00
C LYS A 612 -4.96 20.43 7.63
N GLU A 613 -5.28 20.72 8.90
CA GLU A 613 -4.70 21.84 9.63
C GLU A 613 -3.19 21.64 9.87
N THR A 614 -2.73 20.40 10.06
CA THR A 614 -1.29 20.09 10.13
C THR A 614 -0.58 20.43 8.81
N ILE A 615 -1.16 20.11 7.65
CA ILE A 615 -0.61 20.52 6.35
C ILE A 615 -0.53 22.03 6.25
N ARG A 616 -1.60 22.74 6.65
CA ARG A 616 -1.62 24.20 6.65
C ARG A 616 -0.52 24.78 7.56
N LEU A 617 -0.36 24.25 8.76
CA LEU A 617 0.69 24.67 9.70
C LEU A 617 2.10 24.48 9.08
N ILE A 618 2.36 23.34 8.45
CA ILE A 618 3.63 23.07 7.78
C ILE A 618 3.89 24.11 6.69
N ASN A 619 2.92 24.42 5.84
CA ASN A 619 3.08 25.35 4.72
C ASN A 619 3.27 26.80 5.20
N VAL A 620 2.53 27.24 6.22
CA VAL A 620 2.68 28.59 6.79
C VAL A 620 4.06 28.74 7.44
N ILE A 621 4.51 27.78 8.24
CA ILE A 621 5.85 27.81 8.83
C ILE A 621 6.93 27.72 7.75
N ALA A 622 6.75 26.92 6.72
CA ALA A 622 7.66 26.85 5.58
C ALA A 622 7.82 28.20 4.91
N HIS A 623 6.73 28.93 4.69
CA HIS A 623 6.77 30.28 4.14
C HIS A 623 7.53 31.24 5.06
N MET A 624 7.26 31.23 6.38
CA MET A 624 7.96 32.06 7.37
C MET A 624 9.46 31.80 7.37
N VAL A 625 9.87 30.52 7.45
CA VAL A 625 11.28 30.13 7.50
C VAL A 625 12.01 30.48 6.21
N ASN A 626 11.41 30.14 5.07
CA ASN A 626 12.05 30.28 3.76
C ASN A 626 12.18 31.74 3.31
N SER A 627 11.29 32.64 3.76
CA SER A 627 11.36 34.07 3.47
C SER A 627 12.30 34.86 4.43
N ASP A 628 12.59 34.31 5.61
CA ASP A 628 13.43 34.99 6.59
C ASP A 628 14.95 34.89 6.25
N ARG A 629 15.54 35.97 5.77
CA ARG A 629 16.95 36.03 5.36
C ARG A 629 17.98 35.70 6.46
N LYS A 630 17.57 35.74 7.74
CA LYS A 630 18.43 35.39 8.88
C LYS A 630 18.48 33.91 9.14
N VAL A 631 17.39 33.20 8.77
CA VAL A 631 17.18 31.78 9.07
C VAL A 631 17.38 30.91 7.83
N ASN A 632 16.91 31.35 6.66
CA ASN A 632 16.80 30.53 5.46
C ASN A 632 18.10 29.96 4.88
N LYS A 633 19.27 30.49 5.36
CA LYS A 633 20.58 29.92 5.01
C LYS A 633 20.96 28.70 5.83
N GLN A 634 20.36 28.54 7.01
CA GLN A 634 20.60 27.42 7.93
C GLN A 634 19.49 26.39 7.92
N MET A 635 18.26 26.82 7.57
CA MET A 635 17.08 25.95 7.61
C MET A 635 16.16 26.22 6.42
N LYS A 636 15.69 25.17 5.76
CA LYS A 636 14.65 25.18 4.71
C LYS A 636 13.56 24.20 5.08
N VAL A 637 12.33 24.53 4.76
CA VAL A 637 11.16 23.67 5.01
C VAL A 637 10.28 23.64 3.75
N LEU A 638 9.92 22.45 3.30
CA LEU A 638 9.00 22.28 2.16
C LEU A 638 7.99 21.16 2.41
N PHE A 639 6.78 21.39 1.97
CA PHE A 639 5.76 20.36 1.80
C PHE A 639 5.67 20.01 0.31
N LEU A 640 5.97 18.75 -0.03
CA LEU A 640 5.94 18.28 -1.40
C LEU A 640 4.54 17.70 -1.69
N GLU A 641 3.77 18.41 -2.50
CA GLU A 641 2.38 18.05 -2.83
C GLU A 641 2.29 16.76 -3.65
N ASN A 642 1.15 16.10 -3.50
CA ASN A 642 0.77 14.93 -4.28
C ASN A 642 1.77 13.77 -4.21
N TYR A 643 2.25 13.45 -3.00
CA TYR A 643 3.14 12.31 -2.79
C TYR A 643 2.57 11.03 -3.44
N ASN A 644 3.40 10.37 -4.24
CA ASN A 644 3.13 9.14 -4.98
C ASN A 644 4.40 8.27 -5.07
N VAL A 645 4.35 7.13 -5.75
CA VAL A 645 5.50 6.21 -5.88
C VAL A 645 6.67 6.87 -6.59
N SER A 646 6.43 7.59 -7.68
CA SER A 646 7.46 8.26 -8.46
C SER A 646 8.20 9.33 -7.66
N LEU A 647 7.48 10.13 -6.87
CA LEU A 647 8.11 11.10 -5.97
C LEU A 647 8.89 10.40 -4.85
N GLY A 648 8.39 9.26 -4.35
CA GLY A 648 9.11 8.43 -3.39
C GLY A 648 10.45 7.93 -3.92
N GLN A 649 10.53 7.52 -5.19
CA GLN A 649 11.78 7.09 -5.83
C GLN A 649 12.85 8.19 -5.90
N LEU A 650 12.46 9.47 -5.88
CA LEU A 650 13.40 10.60 -5.76
C LEU A 650 13.80 10.89 -4.30
N LEU A 651 12.87 10.75 -3.37
CA LEU A 651 13.04 11.16 -1.97
C LEU A 651 13.86 10.15 -1.16
N PHE A 652 13.57 8.84 -1.28
CA PHE A 652 14.27 7.83 -0.46
C PHE A 652 15.78 7.80 -0.69
N PRO A 653 16.31 7.86 -1.93
CA PRO A 653 17.76 7.89 -2.16
C PRO A 653 18.44 9.14 -1.67
N ALA A 654 17.76 10.29 -1.68
CA ALA A 654 18.32 11.59 -1.31
C ALA A 654 18.34 11.85 0.21
N ALA A 655 17.61 11.06 1.01
CA ALA A 655 17.48 11.28 2.44
C ALA A 655 18.77 10.98 3.21
N ASP A 656 19.09 11.84 4.16
CA ASP A 656 20.08 11.59 5.21
C ASP A 656 19.39 11.05 6.46
N VAL A 657 18.23 11.60 6.82
CA VAL A 657 17.45 11.25 8.01
C VAL A 657 16.06 10.75 7.61
N SER A 658 15.67 9.63 8.19
CA SER A 658 14.36 8.98 8.06
C SER A 658 13.54 9.25 9.32
N GLU A 659 12.51 10.10 9.21
CA GLU A 659 11.63 10.46 10.31
C GLU A 659 10.55 9.39 10.53
N GLN A 660 10.70 8.60 11.61
CA GLN A 660 9.83 7.47 11.98
C GLN A 660 9.33 7.63 13.43
N ILE A 661 8.67 8.76 13.68
CA ILE A 661 8.39 9.32 15.02
C ILE A 661 6.95 9.11 15.50
N SER A 662 6.25 8.08 15.03
CA SER A 662 4.91 7.73 15.53
C SER A 662 4.87 7.54 17.04
N THR A 663 3.72 7.76 17.65
CA THR A 663 3.52 7.38 19.06
C THR A 663 3.71 5.87 19.19
N ALA A 664 4.56 5.43 20.13
CA ALA A 664 4.89 4.01 20.28
C ALA A 664 3.64 3.16 20.55
N GLY A 665 3.54 2.04 19.85
CA GLY A 665 2.38 1.14 19.87
C GLY A 665 1.23 1.55 18.96
N LYS A 666 1.44 2.50 18.03
CA LYS A 666 0.38 2.97 17.10
C LYS A 666 0.65 2.65 15.64
N GLU A 667 1.89 2.62 15.19
CA GLU A 667 2.27 2.20 13.83
C GLU A 667 2.50 0.68 13.79
N ALA A 668 1.66 -0.06 13.10
CA ALA A 668 1.75 -1.52 13.07
C ALA A 668 3.11 -2.03 12.55
N SER A 669 3.65 -1.40 11.52
CA SER A 669 4.96 -1.74 10.96
C SER A 669 5.66 -0.48 10.42
N GLY A 670 5.02 0.20 9.48
CA GLY A 670 5.70 1.09 8.54
C GLY A 670 6.46 0.30 7.48
N THR A 671 6.66 0.91 6.32
CA THR A 671 7.51 0.40 5.23
C THR A 671 8.42 1.50 4.67
N GLY A 672 8.10 2.77 4.94
CA GLY A 672 8.98 3.90 4.61
C GLY A 672 10.32 3.80 5.30
N ASN A 673 10.35 3.40 6.57
CA ASN A 673 11.56 3.13 7.35
C ASN A 673 12.51 2.15 6.64
N MET A 674 11.99 1.06 6.06
CA MET A 674 12.77 0.06 5.32
C MET A 674 13.36 0.63 4.02
N LYS A 675 12.59 1.47 3.30
CA LYS A 675 13.04 2.11 2.05
C LYS A 675 14.16 3.11 2.29
N PHE A 676 14.04 3.92 3.33
CA PHE A 676 15.08 4.84 3.79
C PHE A 676 16.35 4.08 4.21
N MET A 677 16.19 3.04 5.05
CA MET A 677 17.29 2.18 5.51
C MET A 677 18.06 1.58 4.33
N MET A 678 17.34 1.04 3.33
CA MET A 678 17.93 0.41 2.14
C MET A 678 18.71 1.41 1.27
N ASN A 679 18.41 2.70 1.38
CA ASN A 679 19.13 3.79 0.72
C ASN A 679 20.12 4.53 1.64
N GLY A 680 20.44 3.96 2.80
CA GLY A 680 21.47 4.46 3.70
C GLY A 680 21.08 5.67 4.53
N ALA A 681 19.80 6.00 4.66
CA ALA A 681 19.36 7.04 5.59
C ALA A 681 19.34 6.51 7.03
N ILE A 682 19.68 7.36 7.98
CA ILE A 682 19.69 7.03 9.40
C ILE A 682 18.27 7.23 9.97
N THR A 683 17.75 6.20 10.63
CA THR A 683 16.44 6.27 11.27
C THR A 683 16.51 7.13 12.56
N LEU A 684 15.70 8.19 12.59
CA LEU A 684 15.32 8.90 13.80
C LEU A 684 13.88 8.51 14.14
N GLY A 685 13.67 7.79 15.22
CA GLY A 685 12.37 7.21 15.47
C GLY A 685 12.09 6.83 16.92
N THR A 686 10.90 6.29 17.12
CA THR A 686 10.44 5.69 18.37
C THR A 686 10.52 4.17 18.28
N MET A 687 10.45 3.48 19.41
CA MET A 687 10.39 2.01 19.47
C MET A 687 8.97 1.53 19.13
N ASP A 688 8.62 1.67 17.84
CA ASP A 688 7.31 1.37 17.29
C ASP A 688 7.43 0.62 15.95
N GLY A 689 6.48 -0.24 15.65
CA GLY A 689 6.43 -1.00 14.41
C GLY A 689 7.75 -1.68 14.07
N ALA A 690 8.14 -1.64 12.80
CA ALA A 690 9.39 -2.23 12.33
C ALA A 690 10.65 -1.47 12.77
N ASN A 691 10.54 -0.28 13.37
CA ASN A 691 11.71 0.41 13.93
C ASN A 691 12.41 -0.44 15.00
N VAL A 692 11.64 -1.24 15.78
CA VAL A 692 12.17 -2.17 16.80
C VAL A 692 13.14 -3.17 16.16
N GLU A 693 12.75 -3.74 15.03
CA GLU A 693 13.57 -4.71 14.30
C GLU A 693 14.73 -4.05 13.57
N ILE A 694 14.54 -2.82 13.03
CA ILE A 694 15.62 -2.00 12.45
C ILE A 694 16.66 -1.74 13.52
N HIS A 695 16.27 -1.19 14.67
CA HIS A 695 17.17 -0.90 15.79
C HIS A 695 17.97 -2.14 16.22
N ARG A 696 17.30 -3.29 16.38
CA ARG A 696 17.98 -4.56 16.72
C ARG A 696 19.01 -5.01 15.67
N LYS A 697 18.75 -4.70 14.39
CA LYS A 697 19.64 -5.06 13.28
C LYS A 697 20.87 -4.16 13.19
N VAL A 698 20.68 -2.86 13.40
CA VAL A 698 21.78 -1.88 13.20
C VAL A 698 22.46 -1.45 14.49
N GLY A 699 21.80 -1.57 15.66
CA GLY A 699 22.29 -1.12 16.97
C GLY A 699 22.15 0.37 17.22
N ASP A 700 22.36 0.78 18.50
CA ASP A 700 22.19 2.18 18.98
C ASP A 700 23.08 3.19 18.25
N GLU A 701 24.24 2.76 17.76
CA GLU A 701 25.19 3.64 17.09
C GLU A 701 24.74 4.07 15.69
N ASN A 702 23.87 3.25 15.05
CA ASN A 702 23.51 3.40 13.65
C ASN A 702 22.05 3.84 13.41
N CYS A 703 21.34 4.20 14.46
CA CYS A 703 20.03 4.87 14.47
C CYS A 703 19.90 5.75 15.71
N VAL A 704 18.88 6.59 15.77
CA VAL A 704 18.58 7.43 16.94
C VAL A 704 17.17 7.15 17.40
N ILE A 705 17.02 6.67 18.63
CA ILE A 705 15.74 6.33 19.23
C ILE A 705 15.44 7.28 20.39
N PHE A 706 14.17 7.69 20.50
CA PHE A 706 13.72 8.60 21.56
C PHE A 706 12.28 8.30 22.00
N GLY A 707 11.88 8.96 23.10
CA GLY A 707 10.49 9.06 23.54
C GLY A 707 9.97 7.82 24.28
N LEU A 708 8.68 7.88 24.57
CA LEU A 708 7.96 6.85 25.31
C LEU A 708 7.99 5.50 24.57
N ARG A 709 7.98 4.43 25.35
CA ARG A 709 7.81 3.06 24.85
C ARG A 709 6.33 2.66 24.82
N ALA A 710 5.99 1.60 24.11
CA ALA A 710 4.61 1.16 23.92
C ALA A 710 3.91 0.77 25.24
N ASP A 711 4.62 0.17 26.17
CA ASP A 711 4.13 -0.17 27.51
C ASP A 711 3.86 1.07 28.36
N GLU A 712 4.71 2.08 28.29
CA GLU A 712 4.51 3.38 28.97
C GLU A 712 3.29 4.11 28.40
N VAL A 713 3.13 4.14 27.07
CA VAL A 713 1.95 4.71 26.40
C VAL A 713 0.68 4.01 26.85
N MET A 714 0.70 2.67 26.84
CA MET A 714 -0.44 1.88 27.29
C MET A 714 -0.77 2.11 28.76
N ASN A 715 0.26 2.23 29.62
CA ASN A 715 0.06 2.53 31.04
C ASN A 715 -0.63 3.89 31.24
N TYR A 716 -0.26 4.93 30.47
CA TYR A 716 -0.96 6.22 30.52
C TYR A 716 -2.42 6.13 30.06
N TYR A 717 -2.72 5.34 29.04
CA TYR A 717 -4.11 5.16 28.59
C TYR A 717 -4.98 4.42 29.64
N ILE A 718 -4.41 3.43 30.31
CA ILE A 718 -5.16 2.61 31.28
C ILE A 718 -5.30 3.33 32.63
N HIS A 719 -4.22 3.93 33.13
CA HIS A 719 -4.15 4.43 34.51
C HIS A 719 -4.16 5.96 34.59
N GLY A 720 -4.07 6.66 33.45
CA GLY A 720 -3.95 8.12 33.46
C GLY A 720 -2.58 8.60 33.94
N GLY A 721 -2.54 9.79 34.53
CA GLY A 721 -1.31 10.37 35.09
C GLY A 721 -0.53 11.26 34.12
N TYR A 722 -1.02 11.46 32.89
CA TYR A 722 -0.51 12.44 31.95
C TYR A 722 -1.43 13.66 31.89
N SER A 723 -0.84 14.86 31.90
CA SER A 723 -1.54 16.12 31.70
C SER A 723 -0.76 17.02 30.74
N SER A 724 -1.35 17.32 29.60
CA SER A 724 -0.77 18.25 28.63
C SER A 724 -0.72 19.68 29.17
N TRP A 725 -1.69 20.09 29.97
CA TRP A 725 -1.67 21.37 30.69
C TRP A 725 -0.53 21.50 31.68
N GLN A 726 -0.11 20.39 32.31
CA GLN A 726 1.09 20.38 33.14
C GLN A 726 2.34 20.60 32.30
N MET A 727 2.47 19.95 31.13
CA MET A 727 3.57 20.18 30.20
C MET A 727 3.64 21.65 29.73
N TYR A 728 2.48 22.23 29.39
CA TYR A 728 2.35 23.64 29.05
C TYR A 728 2.80 24.57 30.20
N SER A 729 2.44 24.25 31.43
CA SER A 729 2.76 25.07 32.60
C SER A 729 4.25 25.01 32.98
N ASP A 730 4.85 23.83 32.88
CA ASP A 730 6.21 23.56 33.36
C ASP A 730 7.30 23.92 32.35
N ASP A 731 6.99 23.89 31.04
CA ASP A 731 7.97 24.09 29.96
C ASP A 731 7.67 25.38 29.20
N ALA A 732 8.57 26.35 29.29
CA ALA A 732 8.42 27.66 28.63
C ALA A 732 8.48 27.55 27.09
N ALA A 733 9.22 26.57 26.54
CA ALA A 733 9.27 26.35 25.10
C ALA A 733 7.93 25.77 24.60
N ILE A 734 7.39 24.77 25.29
CA ILE A 734 6.08 24.20 24.97
C ILE A 734 4.99 25.28 25.07
N ARG A 735 5.00 26.10 26.14
CA ARG A 735 4.06 27.21 26.32
C ARG A 735 4.09 28.15 25.13
N ARG A 736 5.30 28.63 24.75
CA ARG A 736 5.47 29.53 23.60
C ARG A 736 4.93 28.92 22.29
N LEU A 737 5.14 27.63 22.08
CA LEU A 737 4.66 26.94 20.88
C LEU A 737 3.13 26.80 20.87
N MET A 738 2.53 26.49 22.02
CA MET A 738 1.07 26.36 22.12
C MET A 738 0.39 27.72 21.98
N ASP A 739 0.89 28.75 22.64
CA ASP A 739 0.40 30.14 22.52
C ASP A 739 0.46 30.61 21.05
N ALA A 740 1.57 30.29 20.35
CA ALA A 740 1.78 30.66 18.97
C ALA A 740 0.74 30.06 18.01
N LEU A 741 0.15 28.89 18.33
CA LEU A 741 -0.92 28.30 17.51
C LEU A 741 -2.18 29.17 17.44
N VAL A 742 -2.41 30.06 18.44
CA VAL A 742 -3.68 30.79 18.57
C VAL A 742 -3.53 32.29 18.72
N ASP A 743 -2.30 32.82 18.84
CA ASP A 743 -2.05 34.26 19.04
C ASP A 743 -1.81 35.04 17.73
N GLY A 744 -1.76 34.35 16.58
CA GLY A 744 -1.47 34.94 15.27
C GLY A 744 0.01 35.13 14.96
N SER A 745 0.93 34.72 15.84
CA SER A 745 2.39 34.85 15.61
C SER A 745 2.92 33.98 14.48
N ILE A 746 2.19 32.92 14.10
CA ILE A 746 2.49 32.06 12.96
C ILE A 746 1.80 32.61 11.72
N GLY A 747 2.46 33.55 11.03
CA GLY A 747 1.99 34.12 9.77
C GLY A 747 0.65 34.87 9.80
N GLY A 748 0.14 35.25 10.97
CA GLY A 748 -1.19 35.83 11.13
C GLY A 748 -2.33 34.81 11.23
N ASP A 749 -2.03 33.53 11.16
CA ASP A 749 -2.98 32.40 11.16
C ASP A 749 -3.28 31.88 12.57
N HIS A 750 -4.39 31.11 12.68
CA HIS A 750 -4.81 30.42 13.90
C HIS A 750 -5.03 28.93 13.61
N PHE A 751 -4.53 28.07 14.51
CA PHE A 751 -4.55 26.60 14.38
C PHE A 751 -5.33 26.01 15.57
N GLY A 752 -6.60 26.37 15.68
CA GLY A 752 -7.45 26.06 16.82
C GLY A 752 -7.76 24.57 17.00
N MET A 753 -7.86 23.79 15.91
CA MET A 753 -8.08 22.34 16.02
C MET A 753 -6.87 21.64 16.61
N LEU A 754 -5.65 22.02 16.23
CA LEU A 754 -4.42 21.48 16.80
C LEU A 754 -4.22 21.94 18.26
N TYR A 755 -4.48 23.22 18.57
CA TYR A 755 -4.44 23.70 19.94
C TYR A 755 -5.38 22.89 20.83
N SER A 756 -6.62 22.69 20.39
CA SER A 756 -7.61 21.89 21.12
C SER A 756 -7.18 20.42 21.25
N ALA A 757 -6.58 19.83 20.20
CA ALA A 757 -6.06 18.46 20.27
C ALA A 757 -4.97 18.33 21.34
N PHE A 758 -4.08 19.30 21.46
CA PHE A 758 -2.97 19.25 22.42
C PHE A 758 -3.40 19.59 23.84
N LEU A 759 -4.20 20.61 24.06
CA LEU A 759 -4.51 21.08 25.42
C LEU A 759 -5.91 20.65 25.89
N ASP A 760 -6.97 20.89 25.12
CA ASP A 760 -8.34 20.60 25.58
C ASP A 760 -8.62 19.09 25.59
N ARG A 761 -8.05 18.33 24.65
CA ARG A 761 -8.19 16.87 24.54
C ARG A 761 -6.98 16.10 25.11
N ASN A 762 -6.16 16.78 25.90
CA ASN A 762 -5.04 16.19 26.63
C ASN A 762 -4.02 15.45 25.78
N ASP A 763 -3.70 15.94 24.57
CA ASP A 763 -2.63 15.43 23.72
C ASP A 763 -2.56 13.88 23.63
N GLU A 764 -3.60 13.29 23.07
CA GLU A 764 -3.79 11.83 22.98
C GLU A 764 -2.54 11.08 22.49
N TYR A 765 -1.71 11.71 21.64
CA TYR A 765 -0.54 11.06 21.05
C TYR A 765 0.80 11.47 21.67
N PHE A 766 0.79 12.09 22.87
CA PHE A 766 1.97 12.44 23.66
C PHE A 766 3.01 13.28 22.90
N VAL A 767 2.57 14.20 22.03
CA VAL A 767 3.44 15.12 21.29
C VAL A 767 4.22 16.02 22.24
N LEU A 768 3.55 16.59 23.25
CA LEU A 768 4.18 17.48 24.21
C LEU A 768 5.09 16.72 25.19
N LYS A 769 4.75 15.48 25.55
CA LYS A 769 5.56 14.64 26.43
C LYS A 769 6.89 14.24 25.79
N ASP A 770 6.86 13.93 24.49
CA ASP A 770 8.04 13.51 23.74
C ASP A 770 8.79 14.69 23.09
N PHE A 771 8.33 15.94 23.26
CA PHE A 771 8.92 17.11 22.61
C PHE A 771 10.38 17.33 22.97
N GLN A 772 10.73 17.38 24.25
CA GLN A 772 12.12 17.57 24.70
C GLN A 772 13.04 16.39 24.33
N PRO A 773 12.63 15.10 24.53
CA PRO A 773 13.37 13.95 24.01
C PRO A 773 13.61 14.04 22.50
N TYR A 774 12.62 14.48 21.71
CA TYR A 774 12.80 14.66 20.27
C TYR A 774 13.79 15.77 19.92
N CYS A 775 13.74 16.92 20.60
CA CYS A 775 14.72 17.99 20.43
C CYS A 775 16.15 17.50 20.70
N GLN A 776 16.36 16.71 21.74
CA GLN A 776 17.65 16.09 22.07
C GLN A 776 18.10 15.11 20.99
N ALA A 777 17.19 14.27 20.49
CA ALA A 777 17.47 13.33 19.42
C ALA A 777 17.86 14.03 18.12
N GLN A 778 17.22 15.15 17.78
CA GLN A 778 17.57 16.00 16.63
C GLN A 778 18.96 16.65 16.79
N GLN A 779 19.36 17.03 18.01
CA GLN A 779 20.71 17.53 18.30
C GLN A 779 21.76 16.40 18.14
N GLU A 780 21.45 15.18 18.57
CA GLU A 780 22.32 14.00 18.39
C GLU A 780 22.52 13.69 16.90
N ILE A 781 21.47 13.76 16.07
CA ILE A 781 21.56 13.64 14.60
C ILE A 781 22.53 14.69 14.05
N ALA A 782 22.39 15.96 14.44
CA ALA A 782 23.26 17.04 13.98
C ALA A 782 24.74 16.81 14.37
N LYS A 783 24.96 16.32 15.58
CA LYS A 783 26.30 15.98 16.10
C LYS A 783 26.91 14.80 15.31
N ARG A 784 26.14 13.71 15.08
CA ARG A 784 26.62 12.54 14.34
C ARG A 784 26.92 12.89 12.88
N TYR A 785 26.10 13.72 12.24
CA TYR A 785 26.32 14.19 10.86
C TYR A 785 27.61 15.00 10.70
N GLY A 786 28.05 15.69 11.76
CA GLY A 786 29.33 16.40 11.79
C GLY A 786 30.57 15.49 11.73
N ASP A 787 30.47 14.22 12.07
CA ASP A 787 31.51 13.20 11.94
C ASP A 787 31.24 12.36 10.68
N HIS A 788 31.73 12.83 9.55
CA HIS A 788 31.41 12.26 8.25
C HIS A 788 31.76 10.77 8.13
N THR A 789 32.91 10.35 8.68
CA THR A 789 33.34 8.95 8.64
C THR A 789 32.35 8.05 9.39
N LYS A 790 31.96 8.43 10.60
CA LYS A 790 30.97 7.66 11.37
C LYS A 790 29.58 7.72 10.75
N TRP A 791 29.21 8.83 10.14
CA TRP A 791 27.95 8.93 9.41
C TRP A 791 27.88 7.96 8.23
N CYS A 792 28.97 7.92 7.42
CA CYS A 792 29.11 6.97 6.32
C CYS A 792 29.11 5.52 6.80
N HIS A 793 29.84 5.22 7.88
CA HIS A 793 29.81 3.89 8.52
C HIS A 793 28.36 3.49 8.84
N SER A 794 27.61 4.32 9.54
CA SER A 794 26.22 4.06 9.89
C SER A 794 25.34 3.89 8.66
N SER A 795 25.58 4.66 7.60
CA SER A 795 24.85 4.52 6.33
C SER A 795 25.09 3.15 5.69
N VAL A 796 26.35 2.68 5.64
CA VAL A 796 26.70 1.35 5.11
C VAL A 796 26.08 0.23 5.95
N VAL A 797 26.14 0.32 7.28
CA VAL A 797 25.50 -0.67 8.18
C VAL A 797 23.99 -0.74 7.91
N ASN A 798 23.30 0.39 7.72
CA ASN A 798 21.88 0.41 7.39
C ASN A 798 21.62 -0.31 6.05
N ILE A 799 22.37 0.01 4.98
CA ILE A 799 22.24 -0.67 3.69
C ILE A 799 22.47 -2.18 3.83
N ALA A 800 23.57 -2.57 4.47
CA ALA A 800 23.96 -3.97 4.63
C ALA A 800 22.90 -4.80 5.37
N GLN A 801 22.31 -4.25 6.42
CA GLN A 801 21.29 -4.93 7.23
C GLN A 801 19.89 -4.87 6.63
N SER A 802 19.65 -4.07 5.56
CA SER A 802 18.34 -3.85 4.96
C SER A 802 17.80 -5.05 4.19
N GLY A 803 18.65 -5.99 3.80
CA GLY A 803 18.24 -7.19 3.06
C GLY A 803 17.20 -8.04 3.80
N TYR A 804 17.18 -8.00 5.13
CA TYR A 804 16.14 -8.63 5.96
C TYR A 804 14.74 -8.08 5.64
N PHE A 805 14.63 -6.82 5.27
CA PHE A 805 13.36 -6.15 4.96
C PHE A 805 12.95 -6.25 3.48
N SER A 806 13.51 -7.21 2.74
CA SER A 806 13.01 -7.54 1.40
C SER A 806 11.64 -8.20 1.46
N SER A 807 10.72 -7.80 0.58
CA SER A 807 9.44 -8.48 0.40
C SER A 807 9.58 -9.91 -0.11
N ASP A 808 10.70 -10.25 -0.75
CA ASP A 808 11.00 -11.63 -1.17
C ASP A 808 11.11 -12.56 0.06
N ARG A 809 11.80 -12.14 1.13
CA ARG A 809 11.85 -12.88 2.40
C ARG A 809 10.45 -13.00 3.02
N THR A 810 9.69 -11.91 3.03
CA THR A 810 8.34 -11.91 3.60
C THR A 810 7.44 -12.89 2.83
N ILE A 811 7.41 -12.81 1.51
CA ILE A 811 6.59 -13.68 0.66
C ILE A 811 7.00 -15.14 0.77
N GLN A 812 8.31 -15.43 0.89
CA GLN A 812 8.76 -16.80 1.13
C GLN A 812 8.19 -17.36 2.45
N GLN A 813 8.17 -16.54 3.51
CA GLN A 813 7.55 -16.94 4.79
C GLN A 813 6.03 -17.15 4.67
N TYR A 814 5.32 -16.33 3.90
CA TYR A 814 3.90 -16.56 3.63
C TYR A 814 3.68 -17.84 2.81
N ALA A 815 4.53 -18.08 1.81
CA ALA A 815 4.44 -19.27 0.96
C ALA A 815 4.63 -20.56 1.76
N ASP A 816 5.63 -20.59 2.64
CA ASP A 816 5.98 -21.77 3.43
C ASP A 816 5.01 -22.03 4.57
N ASP A 817 4.68 -20.99 5.35
CA ASP A 817 3.95 -21.16 6.62
C ASP A 817 2.42 -21.09 6.46
N ILE A 818 1.91 -20.24 5.54
CA ILE A 818 0.50 -19.91 5.45
C ILE A 818 -0.14 -20.51 4.20
N TRP A 819 0.38 -20.17 3.01
CA TRP A 819 -0.26 -20.59 1.75
C TRP A 819 0.13 -22.01 1.34
N ARG A 820 1.29 -22.48 1.74
CA ARG A 820 1.86 -23.78 1.37
C ARG A 820 1.92 -23.96 -0.14
N ILE A 821 2.48 -22.97 -0.82
CA ILE A 821 2.74 -22.96 -2.26
C ILE A 821 4.25 -23.06 -2.52
N LYS A 822 4.61 -23.51 -3.72
CA LYS A 822 6.01 -23.71 -4.11
C LYS A 822 6.29 -23.01 -5.43
N PRO A 823 7.55 -22.62 -5.70
CA PRO A 823 7.93 -22.09 -7.00
C PRO A 823 7.62 -23.08 -8.12
N VAL A 824 7.14 -22.54 -9.23
CA VAL A 824 6.82 -23.30 -10.44
C VAL A 824 7.76 -22.84 -11.55
N LYS A 825 8.65 -23.75 -11.97
CA LYS A 825 9.63 -23.45 -13.04
C LYS A 825 8.95 -23.61 -14.41
N HIS A 826 9.26 -22.68 -15.30
CA HIS A 826 8.83 -22.65 -16.70
C HIS A 826 9.83 -23.33 -17.61
#